data_cb715fd3c8af47042c5c9a51081a5924
#
_entry.id   cb715fd3c8af47042c5c9a51081a5924
#
_cell.length_a   1.000
_cell.length_b   1.000
_cell.length_c   1.000
_cell.angle_alpha   90.00
_cell.angle_beta   90.00
_cell.angle_gamma   90.00
#
_symmetry.space_group_name_H-M   'P 1'
#
loop_
_entity.id
_entity.type
_entity.pdbx_description
1 polymer ?
#
loop_
_entity_poly.entity_id
_entity_poly.type
_entity_poly.pdbx_seq_one_letter_code
_entity_poly.pdbx_strand_id
1 'polypeptide(L)'
;MKRLFALTAVLMLSASAVVAAPRTKAQMQQAARQAINKQRSARHLAPSNAPLKVLRSTEQIEVIGFEEGGFAVIAADDLMPAVMGVSTAHYSNGANPNFEWWLTATAESAKHMVKTGSPMQVTKPDPLKYPDEVPSMVTSKWYQSKPYSNMCPTFNGDVKCLTGCVATAMAQVLNYHQTPSHGQGERTIYYPHNNTNGQAVTANFEDDYYDWLNMLDIYTEGNYTQEQADAVALLMRDCGVAADMEYGGPNEGSGAYSQDAAQGLRDYFGFEDAECLERDRYGEPEWMEIIYSELSENGPLYYGGSSWFSGGHAFVFDGYNADGQVSVNWGWAGEDDGFFYVSQLNPSGYQFNMGQDMIIGIKSKNHSVLRSESVKLTEGGQLQKVVEATDTIENSKVGTLTIEGPLNSEDFVFLRSLAGWGPDGEATEGRLRILDLTKAELEDNTLPDSIFKNCASLRRVRLPETITNIGVQAFSGCTGLLELRVPSKKIPKLAGTNVFEGLPFGRAILYVYSGLKTKYLQAAQWSEFGEDNIMQIGTSVKVRNAIRYYGEENPTLFYNVTGDGINGEPVLTCEATQWSPAGRYPIHISKGTIENAEAVNFIDGYIIVRKVEGAEAKVVDVEREEGEPNPEFELIYTGLLDHDATPAWLEEPQFVTDADEDSPAGEYTITVSAEPESYVMTFKEGKLTVKAKPIPDAIVEVQRAASSVPAYNLQGQRVDASRHGLYIQNGKKVVVK
;
A
#
# COMPACT_ATOMS: atom_id res chain seq x y z
N MET A 1 -57.39 32.26 -22.99
CA MET A 1 -56.62 32.74 -21.86
C MET A 1 -56.78 31.79 -20.70
N LYS A 2 -55.86 30.85 -20.54
CA LYS A 2 -55.68 30.06 -19.30
C LYS A 2 -54.19 29.97 -19.07
N ARG A 3 -53.74 30.63 -18.00
CA ARG A 3 -52.34 30.59 -17.55
C ARG A 3 -52.08 29.27 -16.83
N LEU A 4 -51.10 28.51 -17.31
CA LEU A 4 -50.55 27.33 -16.66
C LEU A 4 -49.40 27.81 -15.76
N PHE A 5 -49.59 27.69 -14.44
CA PHE A 5 -48.50 27.84 -13.46
C PHE A 5 -47.78 26.53 -13.38
N ALA A 6 -46.52 26.49 -13.83
CA ALA A 6 -45.62 25.40 -13.55
C ALA A 6 -45.02 25.60 -12.17
N LEU A 7 -45.37 24.72 -11.25
CA LEU A 7 -44.75 24.62 -9.90
C LEU A 7 -43.47 23.81 -10.04
N THR A 8 -42.33 24.49 -10.00
CA THR A 8 -41.01 23.84 -9.89
C THR A 8 -40.81 23.48 -8.44
N ALA A 9 -40.98 22.20 -8.08
CA ALA A 9 -40.58 21.68 -6.79
C ALA A 9 -39.04 21.51 -6.78
N VAL A 10 -38.37 22.42 -6.08
CA VAL A 10 -36.95 22.25 -5.72
C VAL A 10 -36.90 21.16 -4.65
N LEU A 11 -36.49 19.96 -5.01
CA LEU A 11 -36.07 18.94 -4.04
C LEU A 11 -34.75 19.44 -3.41
N MET A 12 -34.84 20.00 -2.21
CA MET A 12 -33.67 20.08 -1.34
C MET A 12 -33.34 18.67 -0.89
N LEU A 13 -32.32 18.06 -1.50
CA LEU A 13 -31.63 16.94 -0.88
C LEU A 13 -30.94 17.50 0.39
N SER A 14 -31.55 17.30 1.54
CA SER A 14 -30.87 17.40 2.80
C SER A 14 -29.83 16.26 2.81
N ALA A 15 -28.55 16.59 2.60
CA ALA A 15 -27.47 15.73 3.00
C ALA A 15 -27.59 15.56 4.53
N SER A 16 -28.25 14.49 4.96
CA SER A 16 -28.15 14.04 6.34
C SER A 16 -26.68 13.65 6.53
N ALA A 17 -25.96 14.43 7.32
CA ALA A 17 -24.66 14.02 7.81
C ALA A 17 -24.85 12.63 8.44
N VAL A 18 -24.15 11.64 7.91
CA VAL A 18 -24.09 10.30 8.54
C VAL A 18 -23.35 10.56 9.85
N VAL A 19 -24.06 10.44 10.96
CA VAL A 19 -23.45 10.57 12.28
C VAL A 19 -22.81 9.23 12.56
N ALA A 20 -21.50 9.20 12.70
CA ALA A 20 -20.73 8.05 13.13
C ALA A 20 -21.35 7.42 14.40
N ALA A 21 -21.58 6.11 14.40
CA ALA A 21 -22.11 5.41 15.55
C ALA A 21 -21.22 4.24 15.94
N PRO A 22 -20.69 4.24 17.18
CA PRO A 22 -19.84 3.14 17.65
C PRO A 22 -20.64 1.83 17.72
N ARG A 23 -20.03 0.73 17.27
CA ARG A 23 -20.59 -0.60 17.41
C ARG A 23 -20.47 -1.10 18.84
N THR A 24 -21.52 -1.71 19.34
CA THR A 24 -21.47 -2.39 20.65
C THR A 24 -20.59 -3.65 20.59
N LYS A 25 -20.00 -4.04 21.71
CA LYS A 25 -19.20 -5.29 21.82
C LYS A 25 -19.97 -6.52 21.34
N ALA A 26 -21.28 -6.59 21.59
CA ALA A 26 -22.13 -7.69 21.12
C ALA A 26 -22.24 -7.72 19.59
N GLN A 27 -22.40 -6.57 18.93
CA GLN A 27 -22.40 -6.46 17.47
C GLN A 27 -21.06 -6.88 16.87
N MET A 28 -19.95 -6.42 17.45
CA MET A 28 -18.59 -6.78 17.00
C MET A 28 -18.33 -8.29 17.12
N GLN A 29 -18.66 -8.91 18.26
CA GLN A 29 -18.52 -10.35 18.45
C GLN A 29 -19.43 -11.17 17.53
N GLN A 30 -20.64 -10.70 17.26
CA GLN A 30 -21.54 -11.34 16.29
C GLN A 30 -20.98 -11.28 14.89
N ALA A 31 -20.49 -10.11 14.44
CA ALA A 31 -19.87 -9.93 13.13
C ALA A 31 -18.64 -10.83 12.97
N ALA A 32 -17.75 -10.87 13.98
CA ALA A 32 -16.58 -11.73 13.98
C ALA A 32 -16.95 -13.22 13.82
N ARG A 33 -17.88 -13.72 14.63
CA ARG A 33 -18.32 -15.12 14.57
C ARG A 33 -18.91 -15.48 13.21
N GLN A 34 -19.75 -14.61 12.65
CA GLN A 34 -20.38 -14.85 11.36
C GLN A 34 -19.34 -14.90 10.25
N ALA A 35 -18.41 -13.93 10.22
CA ALA A 35 -17.36 -13.87 9.21
C ALA A 35 -16.42 -15.08 9.28
N ILE A 36 -15.91 -15.42 10.47
CA ILE A 36 -15.00 -16.55 10.63
C ILE A 36 -15.70 -17.85 10.22
N ASN A 37 -16.95 -18.07 10.65
CA ASN A 37 -17.67 -19.29 10.28
C ASN A 37 -18.05 -19.34 8.80
N LYS A 38 -18.31 -18.21 8.15
CA LYS A 38 -18.47 -18.14 6.67
C LYS A 38 -17.22 -18.64 5.99
N GLN A 39 -16.03 -18.14 6.40
CA GLN A 39 -14.74 -18.55 5.82
C GLN A 39 -14.38 -20.01 6.13
N ARG A 40 -14.64 -20.49 7.36
CA ARG A 40 -14.48 -21.91 7.72
C ARG A 40 -15.32 -22.80 6.82
N SER A 41 -16.58 -22.45 6.59
CA SER A 41 -17.47 -23.20 5.71
C SER A 41 -17.00 -23.20 4.25
N ALA A 42 -16.53 -22.07 3.74
CA ALA A 42 -15.96 -21.98 2.39
C ALA A 42 -14.69 -22.87 2.20
N ARG A 43 -13.96 -23.15 3.28
CA ARG A 43 -12.81 -24.09 3.31
C ARG A 43 -13.18 -25.50 3.77
N HIS A 44 -14.46 -25.86 3.77
CA HIS A 44 -14.96 -27.16 4.24
C HIS A 44 -14.64 -27.49 5.71
N LEU A 45 -14.37 -26.49 6.53
CA LEU A 45 -14.16 -26.62 7.97
C LEU A 45 -15.50 -26.46 8.72
N ALA A 46 -15.69 -27.22 9.79
CA ALA A 46 -16.88 -27.09 10.61
C ALA A 46 -16.98 -25.69 11.25
N PRO A 47 -18.17 -25.07 11.29
CA PRO A 47 -18.38 -23.85 12.05
C PRO A 47 -18.04 -24.03 13.53
N SER A 48 -17.43 -23.01 14.15
CA SER A 48 -17.09 -23.03 15.58
C SER A 48 -18.10 -22.23 16.39
N ASN A 49 -18.50 -22.81 17.52
CA ASN A 49 -19.31 -22.16 18.57
C ASN A 49 -18.47 -21.85 19.83
N ALA A 50 -17.14 -22.04 19.77
CA ALA A 50 -16.24 -21.74 20.89
C ALA A 50 -16.36 -20.28 21.33
N PRO A 51 -15.99 -19.94 22.57
CA PRO A 51 -15.95 -18.57 23.03
C PRO A 51 -14.97 -17.73 22.18
N LEU A 52 -15.42 -16.54 21.79
CA LEU A 52 -14.55 -15.55 21.14
C LEU A 52 -13.74 -14.80 22.19
N LYS A 53 -12.48 -14.52 21.85
CA LYS A 53 -11.57 -13.68 22.63
C LYS A 53 -11.23 -12.43 21.82
N VAL A 54 -11.05 -11.29 22.51
CA VAL A 54 -10.39 -10.11 21.93
C VAL A 54 -8.89 -10.39 22.02
N LEU A 55 -8.25 -10.51 20.85
CA LEU A 55 -6.84 -10.84 20.73
C LEU A 55 -5.98 -9.57 20.69
N ARG A 56 -6.54 -8.49 20.13
CA ARG A 56 -5.98 -7.14 20.11
C ARG A 56 -7.09 -6.11 20.08
N SER A 57 -6.90 -4.96 20.70
CA SER A 57 -7.86 -3.86 20.69
C SER A 57 -7.15 -2.54 20.55
N THR A 58 -7.69 -1.69 19.70
CA THR A 58 -7.43 -0.26 19.61
C THR A 58 -8.75 0.47 19.74
N GLU A 59 -8.74 1.79 19.74
CA GLU A 59 -9.96 2.59 19.72
C GLU A 59 -10.81 2.35 18.45
N GLN A 60 -10.15 2.08 17.31
CA GLN A 60 -10.78 2.01 16.00
C GLN A 60 -11.11 0.61 15.54
N ILE A 61 -10.31 -0.40 15.93
CA ILE A 61 -10.48 -1.79 15.50
C ILE A 61 -10.21 -2.78 16.64
N GLU A 62 -10.89 -3.93 16.59
CA GLU A 62 -10.58 -5.09 17.42
C GLU A 62 -10.26 -6.31 16.56
N VAL A 63 -9.25 -7.08 16.95
CA VAL A 63 -9.01 -8.43 16.42
C VAL A 63 -9.72 -9.40 17.36
N ILE A 64 -10.72 -10.10 16.85
CA ILE A 64 -11.58 -11.02 17.64
C ILE A 64 -11.48 -12.40 17.01
N GLY A 65 -11.16 -13.43 17.79
CA GLY A 65 -10.96 -14.78 17.26
C GLY A 65 -11.25 -15.90 18.23
N PHE A 66 -11.14 -17.13 17.74
CA PHE A 66 -11.19 -18.36 18.51
C PHE A 66 -9.79 -18.76 18.99
N GLU A 67 -9.70 -19.42 20.13
CA GLU A 67 -8.43 -19.94 20.66
C GLU A 67 -7.82 -21.03 19.76
N GLU A 68 -8.66 -21.79 19.08
CA GLU A 68 -8.31 -22.85 18.14
C GLU A 68 -7.89 -22.35 16.75
N GLY A 69 -7.91 -21.04 16.53
CA GLY A 69 -7.64 -20.40 15.24
C GLY A 69 -8.88 -19.88 14.53
N GLY A 70 -8.65 -18.95 13.64
CA GLY A 70 -9.66 -18.12 12.99
C GLY A 70 -9.93 -16.85 13.76
N PHE A 71 -9.74 -15.71 13.07
CA PHE A 71 -9.99 -14.38 13.62
C PHE A 71 -10.63 -13.45 12.58
N ALA A 72 -11.22 -12.37 13.07
CA ALA A 72 -11.68 -11.27 12.23
C ALA A 72 -11.22 -9.94 12.82
N VAL A 73 -10.90 -9.00 11.96
CA VAL A 73 -10.60 -7.60 12.30
C VAL A 73 -11.90 -6.81 12.15
N ILE A 74 -12.39 -6.28 13.25
CA ILE A 74 -13.71 -5.65 13.34
C ILE A 74 -13.53 -4.15 13.57
N ALA A 75 -14.15 -3.33 12.73
CA ALA A 75 -14.19 -1.89 12.93
C ALA A 75 -15.14 -1.51 14.06
N ALA A 76 -14.69 -0.59 14.92
CA ALA A 76 -15.46 -0.11 16.06
C ALA A 76 -16.59 0.86 15.66
N ASP A 77 -16.52 1.48 14.48
CA ASP A 77 -17.47 2.48 14.00
C ASP A 77 -18.21 2.03 12.73
N ASP A 78 -19.46 2.50 12.53
CA ASP A 78 -20.30 2.11 11.40
C ASP A 78 -20.02 2.88 10.09
N LEU A 79 -19.13 3.86 10.11
CA LEU A 79 -18.58 4.48 8.91
C LEU A 79 -17.75 3.50 8.06
N MET A 80 -17.37 2.37 8.62
CA MET A 80 -16.62 1.30 7.96
C MET A 80 -17.42 0.00 7.92
N PRO A 81 -17.14 -0.92 6.97
CA PRO A 81 -17.62 -2.29 7.04
C PRO A 81 -17.32 -2.92 8.41
N ALA A 82 -18.27 -3.69 8.95
CA ALA A 82 -18.05 -4.30 10.26
C ALA A 82 -16.82 -5.22 10.27
N VAL A 83 -16.59 -5.96 9.20
CA VAL A 83 -15.48 -6.91 9.05
C VAL A 83 -14.45 -6.32 8.06
N MET A 84 -13.37 -5.77 8.58
CA MET A 84 -12.27 -5.21 7.78
C MET A 84 -11.39 -6.32 7.19
N GLY A 85 -11.28 -7.43 7.90
CA GLY A 85 -10.56 -8.61 7.44
C GLY A 85 -11.00 -9.86 8.21
N VAL A 86 -10.75 -11.03 7.60
CA VAL A 86 -11.09 -12.32 8.20
C VAL A 86 -10.10 -13.39 7.76
N SER A 87 -9.69 -14.23 8.69
CA SER A 87 -8.77 -15.35 8.50
C SER A 87 -9.29 -16.62 9.16
N THR A 88 -8.91 -17.77 8.63
CA THR A 88 -9.03 -19.08 9.30
C THR A 88 -7.74 -19.51 9.98
N ALA A 89 -6.64 -18.78 9.79
CA ALA A 89 -5.36 -19.01 10.44
C ALA A 89 -5.36 -18.56 11.91
N HIS A 90 -4.26 -18.85 12.61
CA HIS A 90 -4.01 -18.24 13.92
C HIS A 90 -3.62 -16.78 13.76
N TYR A 91 -3.96 -15.95 14.74
CA TYR A 91 -3.46 -14.58 14.85
C TYR A 91 -2.03 -14.62 15.42
N SER A 92 -1.07 -14.09 14.67
CA SER A 92 0.36 -14.14 14.98
C SER A 92 0.79 -13.29 16.18
N ASN A 93 -0.09 -12.41 16.67
CA ASN A 93 0.16 -11.48 17.79
C ASN A 93 1.45 -10.66 17.63
N GLY A 94 1.62 -10.04 16.48
CA GLY A 94 2.74 -9.16 16.18
C GLY A 94 3.96 -9.84 15.57
N ALA A 95 3.94 -11.17 15.38
CA ALA A 95 5.07 -11.88 14.77
C ALA A 95 5.15 -11.71 13.24
N ASN A 96 4.06 -11.26 12.60
CA ASN A 96 3.98 -11.03 11.16
C ASN A 96 3.99 -9.51 10.84
N PRO A 97 5.14 -8.92 10.48
CA PRO A 97 5.25 -7.48 10.26
C PRO A 97 4.43 -7.00 9.06
N ASN A 98 4.18 -7.85 8.05
CA ASN A 98 3.35 -7.50 6.90
C ASN A 98 1.89 -7.29 7.34
N PHE A 99 1.38 -8.18 8.19
CA PHE A 99 0.03 -8.06 8.74
C PHE A 99 -0.09 -6.92 9.75
N GLU A 100 0.93 -6.70 10.59
CA GLU A 100 0.99 -5.58 11.53
C GLU A 100 0.98 -4.22 10.81
N TRP A 101 1.70 -4.12 9.69
CA TRP A 101 1.62 -2.95 8.82
C TRP A 101 0.18 -2.69 8.37
N TRP A 102 -0.53 -3.72 7.87
CA TRP A 102 -1.92 -3.59 7.43
C TRP A 102 -2.86 -3.21 8.57
N LEU A 103 -2.72 -3.81 9.76
CA LEU A 103 -3.52 -3.48 10.94
C LEU A 103 -3.36 -2.01 11.35
N THR A 104 -2.11 -1.54 11.39
CA THR A 104 -1.79 -0.15 11.74
C THR A 104 -2.40 0.82 10.73
N ALA A 105 -2.18 0.60 9.44
CA ALA A 105 -2.73 1.43 8.39
C ALA A 105 -4.28 1.43 8.40
N THR A 106 -4.90 0.30 8.70
CA THR A 106 -6.37 0.18 8.84
C THR A 106 -6.89 0.97 10.03
N ALA A 107 -6.22 0.91 11.19
CA ALA A 107 -6.62 1.67 12.38
C ALA A 107 -6.50 3.19 12.15
N GLU A 108 -5.41 3.65 11.55
CA GLU A 108 -5.21 5.07 11.23
C GLU A 108 -6.21 5.58 10.18
N SER A 109 -6.50 4.79 9.14
CA SER A 109 -7.57 5.09 8.18
C SER A 109 -8.92 5.22 8.86
N ALA A 110 -9.23 4.31 9.77
CA ALA A 110 -10.46 4.33 10.55
C ALA A 110 -10.58 5.60 11.42
N LYS A 111 -9.50 5.96 12.11
CA LYS A 111 -9.41 7.21 12.90
C LYS A 111 -9.70 8.44 12.05
N HIS A 112 -9.11 8.50 10.85
CA HIS A 112 -9.36 9.62 9.92
C HIS A 112 -10.82 9.67 9.45
N MET A 113 -11.44 8.53 9.10
CA MET A 113 -12.84 8.47 8.65
C MET A 113 -13.80 8.93 9.75
N VAL A 114 -13.56 8.51 11.00
CA VAL A 114 -14.34 8.96 12.15
C VAL A 114 -14.17 10.47 12.36
N LYS A 115 -12.93 10.98 12.32
CA LYS A 115 -12.64 12.42 12.47
C LYS A 115 -13.33 13.29 11.39
N THR A 116 -13.39 12.80 10.14
CA THR A 116 -13.96 13.55 9.00
C THR A 116 -15.46 13.29 8.80
N GLY A 117 -16.03 12.28 9.44
CA GLY A 117 -17.40 11.82 9.20
C GLY A 117 -17.61 11.23 7.79
N SER A 118 -16.54 10.77 7.13
CA SER A 118 -16.57 10.27 5.77
C SER A 118 -16.60 8.73 5.76
N PRO A 119 -17.68 8.10 5.26
CA PRO A 119 -17.76 6.64 5.24
C PRO A 119 -16.76 6.04 4.24
N MET A 120 -16.27 4.86 4.59
CA MET A 120 -15.44 4.04 3.71
C MET A 120 -16.17 3.72 2.41
N GLN A 121 -15.53 4.01 1.28
CA GLN A 121 -15.99 3.57 -0.03
C GLN A 121 -15.35 2.22 -0.37
N VAL A 122 -16.15 1.24 -0.73
CA VAL A 122 -15.67 -0.09 -1.12
C VAL A 122 -15.95 -0.31 -2.60
N THR A 123 -14.90 -0.51 -3.37
CA THR A 123 -15.02 -0.96 -4.77
C THR A 123 -15.16 -2.48 -4.76
N LYS A 124 -16.26 -2.98 -5.30
CA LYS A 124 -16.54 -4.42 -5.46
C LYS A 124 -16.26 -4.87 -6.88
N PRO A 125 -16.01 -6.17 -7.11
CA PRO A 125 -15.90 -6.69 -8.47
C PRO A 125 -17.19 -6.43 -9.25
N ASP A 126 -17.06 -5.94 -10.50
CA ASP A 126 -18.20 -5.73 -11.40
C ASP A 126 -18.64 -7.09 -11.98
N PRO A 127 -19.83 -7.61 -11.65
CA PRO A 127 -20.28 -8.93 -12.09
C PRO A 127 -20.50 -9.02 -13.61
N LEU A 128 -20.51 -7.90 -14.32
CA LEU A 128 -20.57 -7.87 -15.78
C LEU A 128 -19.19 -8.09 -16.43
N LYS A 129 -18.10 -7.89 -15.66
CA LYS A 129 -16.73 -7.98 -16.17
C LYS A 129 -15.96 -9.14 -15.54
N TYR A 130 -16.23 -9.45 -14.29
CA TYR A 130 -15.45 -10.38 -13.46
C TYR A 130 -16.36 -11.38 -12.75
N PRO A 131 -15.89 -12.58 -12.38
CA PRO A 131 -16.57 -13.43 -11.43
C PRO A 131 -16.85 -12.68 -10.11
N ASP A 132 -17.97 -13.00 -9.45
CA ASP A 132 -18.29 -12.41 -8.13
C ASP A 132 -17.19 -12.67 -7.10
N GLU A 133 -16.52 -13.82 -7.20
CA GLU A 133 -15.41 -14.20 -6.33
C GLU A 133 -14.38 -15.06 -7.09
N VAL A 134 -13.13 -14.93 -6.69
CA VAL A 134 -12.02 -15.81 -7.07
C VAL A 134 -11.46 -16.39 -5.77
N PRO A 135 -11.53 -17.71 -5.55
CA PRO A 135 -10.99 -18.32 -4.33
C PRO A 135 -9.48 -18.14 -4.25
N SER A 136 -8.92 -18.24 -3.02
CA SER A 136 -7.48 -18.24 -2.81
C SER A 136 -6.80 -19.31 -3.67
N MET A 137 -5.85 -18.91 -4.50
CA MET A 137 -5.20 -19.76 -5.51
C MET A 137 -3.86 -20.34 -5.04
N VAL A 138 -3.12 -19.60 -4.19
CA VAL A 138 -1.77 -19.99 -3.75
C VAL A 138 -1.86 -20.94 -2.58
N THR A 139 -1.40 -22.17 -2.76
CA THR A 139 -1.37 -23.20 -1.70
C THR A 139 -0.11 -23.14 -0.86
N SER A 140 1.00 -22.62 -1.41
CA SER A 140 2.27 -22.49 -0.70
C SER A 140 2.16 -21.57 0.51
N LYS A 141 2.78 -22.03 1.63
CA LYS A 141 2.87 -21.30 2.90
C LYS A 141 4.35 -21.08 3.22
N TRP A 142 4.99 -20.29 2.36
CA TRP A 142 6.43 -20.14 2.41
C TRP A 142 6.87 -19.02 3.36
N TYR A 143 8.15 -19.07 3.73
CA TYR A 143 8.77 -18.18 4.70
C TYR A 143 10.17 -17.77 4.22
N GLN A 144 10.87 -16.94 5.01
CA GLN A 144 12.13 -16.32 4.59
C GLN A 144 13.39 -16.97 5.19
N SER A 145 13.25 -17.84 6.20
CA SER A 145 14.37 -18.54 6.85
C SER A 145 14.58 -19.94 6.24
N LYS A 146 15.36 -20.81 6.86
CA LYS A 146 15.57 -22.21 6.40
C LYS A 146 14.22 -22.95 6.28
N PRO A 147 14.05 -23.82 5.24
CA PRO A 147 15.04 -24.18 4.23
C PRO A 147 15.18 -23.18 3.08
N TYR A 148 14.26 -22.23 2.94
CA TYR A 148 14.19 -21.27 1.82
C TYR A 148 15.49 -20.47 1.64
N SER A 149 16.16 -20.11 2.74
CA SER A 149 17.40 -19.32 2.72
C SER A 149 18.68 -20.13 2.58
N ASN A 150 18.60 -21.46 2.35
CA ASN A 150 19.80 -22.32 2.32
C ASN A 150 20.86 -21.87 1.29
N MET A 151 20.43 -21.28 0.17
CA MET A 151 21.31 -20.78 -0.88
C MET A 151 21.56 -19.27 -0.83
N CYS A 152 21.04 -18.57 0.17
CA CYS A 152 21.38 -17.16 0.45
C CYS A 152 22.81 -17.01 0.96
N PRO A 153 23.42 -15.81 0.87
CA PRO A 153 24.75 -15.55 1.41
C PRO A 153 24.80 -15.80 2.94
N THR A 154 25.98 -16.02 3.46
CA THR A 154 26.19 -16.21 4.89
C THR A 154 26.29 -14.85 5.59
N PHE A 155 25.43 -14.64 6.60
CA PHE A 155 25.44 -13.44 7.42
C PHE A 155 26.56 -13.50 8.47
N ASN A 156 26.55 -14.53 9.31
CA ASN A 156 27.56 -14.73 10.36
C ASN A 156 27.62 -16.21 10.79
N GLY A 157 28.82 -16.81 10.79
CA GLY A 157 29.00 -18.22 11.12
C GLY A 157 28.19 -19.12 10.19
N ASP A 158 27.28 -19.91 10.76
CA ASP A 158 26.37 -20.80 9.99
C ASP A 158 24.99 -20.15 9.72
N VAL A 159 24.79 -18.89 10.13
CA VAL A 159 23.55 -18.15 9.92
C VAL A 159 23.53 -17.58 8.51
N LYS A 160 22.47 -17.87 7.78
CA LYS A 160 22.20 -17.34 6.43
C LYS A 160 21.45 -16.01 6.54
N CYS A 161 21.63 -15.15 5.53
CA CYS A 161 20.72 -14.03 5.28
C CYS A 161 19.32 -14.56 5.01
N LEU A 162 18.29 -13.75 5.28
CA LEU A 162 16.91 -14.07 4.88
C LEU A 162 16.75 -13.97 3.36
N THR A 163 15.76 -14.68 2.80
CA THR A 163 15.43 -14.58 1.37
C THR A 163 14.94 -13.19 0.98
N GLY A 164 14.29 -12.49 1.91
CA GLY A 164 13.57 -11.26 1.68
C GLY A 164 12.12 -11.48 1.20
N CYS A 165 11.23 -10.58 1.59
CA CYS A 165 9.80 -10.67 1.26
C CYS A 165 9.55 -10.59 -0.26
N VAL A 166 10.35 -9.80 -0.99
CA VAL A 166 10.27 -9.65 -2.45
C VAL A 166 10.54 -10.98 -3.15
N ALA A 167 11.66 -11.66 -2.82
CA ALA A 167 11.98 -12.96 -3.40
C ALA A 167 10.93 -14.01 -3.01
N THR A 168 10.42 -13.99 -1.78
CA THR A 168 9.38 -14.90 -1.31
C THR A 168 8.07 -14.72 -2.07
N ALA A 169 7.63 -13.48 -2.27
CA ALA A 169 6.41 -13.18 -3.04
C ALA A 169 6.57 -13.57 -4.52
N MET A 170 7.69 -13.22 -5.17
CA MET A 170 7.99 -13.67 -6.52
C MET A 170 7.95 -15.19 -6.64
N ALA A 171 8.67 -15.90 -5.75
CA ALA A 171 8.76 -17.35 -5.78
C ALA A 171 7.41 -18.04 -5.61
N GLN A 172 6.51 -17.53 -4.74
CA GLN A 172 5.17 -18.09 -4.57
C GLN A 172 4.30 -17.91 -5.82
N VAL A 173 4.38 -16.75 -6.49
CA VAL A 173 3.67 -16.53 -7.76
C VAL A 173 4.23 -17.44 -8.86
N LEU A 174 5.55 -17.59 -8.97
CA LEU A 174 6.17 -18.50 -9.93
C LEU A 174 5.81 -19.96 -9.65
N ASN A 175 5.78 -20.37 -8.37
CA ASN A 175 5.38 -21.71 -7.98
C ASN A 175 3.92 -22.03 -8.34
N TYR A 176 3.01 -21.07 -8.19
CA TYR A 176 1.63 -21.24 -8.66
C TYR A 176 1.58 -21.53 -10.17
N HIS A 177 2.36 -20.81 -10.96
CA HIS A 177 2.39 -20.99 -12.40
C HIS A 177 3.23 -22.20 -12.85
N GLN A 178 4.13 -22.72 -12.00
CA GLN A 178 5.09 -23.79 -12.31
C GLN A 178 5.85 -23.51 -13.62
N THR A 179 6.28 -22.28 -13.81
CA THR A 179 6.96 -21.80 -15.00
C THR A 179 7.90 -20.64 -14.67
N PRO A 180 9.04 -20.51 -15.40
CA PRO A 180 9.57 -21.42 -16.40
C PRO A 180 10.21 -22.67 -15.78
N SER A 181 10.60 -23.67 -16.57
CA SER A 181 11.43 -24.79 -16.10
C SER A 181 12.88 -24.39 -15.83
N HIS A 182 13.37 -23.40 -16.52
CA HIS A 182 14.64 -22.68 -16.34
C HIS A 182 14.49 -21.28 -16.94
N GLY A 183 15.29 -20.33 -16.46
CA GLY A 183 15.26 -18.95 -16.98
C GLY A 183 16.21 -18.73 -18.14
N GLN A 184 16.77 -17.53 -18.26
CA GLN A 184 17.73 -17.16 -19.32
C GLN A 184 18.84 -16.26 -18.77
N GLY A 185 20.08 -16.51 -19.28
CA GLY A 185 21.26 -15.76 -18.89
C GLY A 185 21.76 -16.01 -17.48
N GLU A 186 22.66 -15.17 -17.01
CA GLU A 186 23.24 -15.23 -15.66
C GLU A 186 23.34 -13.85 -15.03
N ARG A 187 23.32 -13.79 -13.69
CA ARG A 187 23.57 -12.57 -12.92
C ARG A 187 24.30 -12.88 -11.63
N THR A 188 25.21 -11.99 -11.24
CA THR A 188 25.87 -12.02 -9.94
C THR A 188 25.59 -10.72 -9.19
N ILE A 189 25.19 -10.85 -7.94
CA ILE A 189 25.11 -9.76 -6.96
C ILE A 189 26.05 -10.06 -5.80
N TYR A 190 26.26 -9.10 -4.93
CA TYR A 190 27.25 -9.23 -3.85
C TYR A 190 26.64 -8.93 -2.48
N TYR A 191 27.13 -9.66 -1.46
CA TYR A 191 26.81 -9.38 -0.06
C TYR A 191 28.10 -9.02 0.72
N PRO A 192 28.17 -7.90 1.43
CA PRO A 192 27.18 -6.83 1.47
C PRO A 192 26.93 -6.19 0.10
N HIS A 193 25.72 -5.65 -0.08
CA HIS A 193 25.27 -5.13 -1.36
C HIS A 193 26.26 -4.15 -1.99
N ASN A 194 26.47 -4.25 -3.30
CA ASN A 194 27.43 -3.46 -4.10
C ASN A 194 28.92 -3.59 -3.67
N ASN A 195 29.27 -4.51 -2.79
CA ASN A 195 30.66 -4.78 -2.42
C ASN A 195 31.23 -5.94 -3.24
N THR A 196 31.88 -5.67 -4.35
CA THR A 196 32.48 -6.69 -5.22
C THR A 196 33.61 -7.51 -4.57
N ASN A 197 34.10 -7.11 -3.39
CA ASN A 197 35.02 -7.89 -2.55
C ASN A 197 34.29 -8.78 -1.54
N GLY A 198 32.97 -8.71 -1.47
CA GLY A 198 32.12 -9.50 -0.62
C GLY A 198 31.84 -10.90 -1.15
N GLN A 199 30.83 -11.57 -0.59
CA GLN A 199 30.35 -12.86 -1.08
C GLN A 199 29.60 -12.64 -2.39
N ALA A 200 30.02 -13.32 -3.46
CA ALA A 200 29.26 -13.37 -4.71
C ALA A 200 28.07 -14.32 -4.57
N VAL A 201 26.90 -13.90 -5.01
CA VAL A 201 25.69 -14.71 -5.12
C VAL A 201 25.30 -14.73 -6.61
N THR A 202 25.52 -15.86 -7.25
CA THR A 202 25.29 -16.02 -8.69
C THR A 202 24.08 -16.90 -8.95
N ALA A 203 23.19 -16.48 -9.83
CA ALA A 203 22.16 -17.27 -10.45
C ALA A 203 22.55 -17.48 -11.92
N ASN A 204 22.64 -18.73 -12.34
CA ASN A 204 22.78 -19.10 -13.75
C ASN A 204 21.43 -19.58 -14.25
N PHE A 205 20.54 -18.63 -14.54
CA PHE A 205 19.15 -18.91 -14.86
C PHE A 205 18.96 -19.85 -16.04
N GLU A 206 19.91 -19.90 -16.97
CA GLU A 206 19.86 -20.79 -18.13
C GLU A 206 20.11 -22.26 -17.77
N ASP A 207 20.99 -22.51 -16.79
CA ASP A 207 21.35 -23.86 -16.32
C ASP A 207 20.56 -24.28 -15.06
N ASP A 208 20.02 -23.34 -14.30
CA ASP A 208 19.26 -23.59 -13.08
C ASP A 208 17.88 -24.15 -13.44
N TYR A 209 17.63 -25.42 -13.08
CA TYR A 209 16.37 -26.10 -13.35
C TYR A 209 15.44 -26.03 -12.12
N TYR A 210 14.24 -25.46 -12.30
CA TYR A 210 13.23 -25.37 -11.25
C TYR A 210 12.39 -26.64 -11.19
N ASP A 211 12.67 -27.46 -10.19
CA ASP A 211 11.96 -28.71 -9.94
C ASP A 211 10.67 -28.49 -9.16
N TRP A 212 9.64 -28.01 -9.88
CA TRP A 212 8.34 -27.67 -9.31
C TRP A 212 7.69 -28.82 -8.55
N LEU A 213 7.93 -30.09 -8.95
CA LEU A 213 7.35 -31.25 -8.31
C LEU A 213 7.97 -31.57 -6.94
N ASN A 214 9.20 -31.11 -6.70
CA ASN A 214 9.89 -31.24 -5.43
C ASN A 214 9.72 -30.00 -4.53
N MET A 215 9.01 -28.93 -4.98
CA MET A 215 8.66 -27.81 -4.14
C MET A 215 7.38 -28.11 -3.36
N LEU A 216 7.48 -28.20 -2.02
CA LEU A 216 6.34 -28.45 -1.15
C LEU A 216 5.57 -27.16 -0.85
N ASP A 217 4.26 -27.30 -0.64
CA ASP A 217 3.44 -26.18 -0.17
C ASP A 217 3.84 -25.70 1.24
N ILE A 218 4.24 -26.65 2.10
CA ILE A 218 4.59 -26.37 3.51
C ILE A 218 5.86 -27.12 3.88
N TYR A 219 6.82 -26.42 4.45
CA TYR A 219 8.07 -26.97 4.97
C TYR A 219 8.06 -26.90 6.50
N THR A 220 7.90 -28.08 7.12
CA THR A 220 8.01 -28.25 8.58
C THR A 220 9.27 -29.07 8.87
N GLU A 221 9.98 -28.72 9.92
CA GLU A 221 11.21 -29.43 10.32
C GLU A 221 10.96 -30.94 10.42
N GLY A 222 11.77 -31.71 9.71
CA GLY A 222 11.66 -33.18 9.63
C GLY A 222 10.68 -33.71 8.58
N ASN A 223 9.95 -32.85 7.85
CA ASN A 223 8.95 -33.27 6.86
C ASN A 223 9.36 -33.02 5.40
N TYR A 224 10.62 -32.72 5.13
CA TYR A 224 11.13 -32.55 3.77
C TYR A 224 12.51 -33.19 3.62
N THR A 225 12.82 -33.60 2.38
CA THR A 225 14.14 -34.10 2.01
C THR A 225 15.10 -32.98 1.67
N GLN A 226 16.40 -33.29 1.53
CA GLN A 226 17.38 -32.30 1.09
C GLN A 226 17.09 -31.79 -0.32
N GLU A 227 16.68 -32.71 -1.25
CA GLU A 227 16.29 -32.32 -2.62
C GLU A 227 15.13 -31.34 -2.64
N GLN A 228 14.13 -31.53 -1.77
CA GLN A 228 13.00 -30.59 -1.64
C GLN A 228 13.42 -29.25 -1.06
N ALA A 229 14.32 -29.26 -0.08
CA ALA A 229 14.90 -28.03 0.48
C ALA A 229 15.75 -27.28 -0.56
N ASP A 230 16.53 -28.00 -1.36
CA ASP A 230 17.38 -27.41 -2.39
C ASP A 230 16.54 -26.85 -3.55
N ALA A 231 15.44 -27.50 -3.93
CA ALA A 231 14.54 -27.02 -4.98
C ALA A 231 13.95 -25.65 -4.64
N VAL A 232 13.39 -25.47 -3.45
CA VAL A 232 12.82 -24.18 -3.04
C VAL A 232 13.89 -23.12 -2.80
N ALA A 233 15.05 -23.51 -2.24
CA ALA A 233 16.15 -22.57 -1.98
C ALA A 233 16.78 -22.05 -3.28
N LEU A 234 16.85 -22.88 -4.33
CA LEU A 234 17.30 -22.48 -5.66
C LEU A 234 16.42 -21.36 -6.22
N LEU A 235 15.10 -21.59 -6.26
CA LEU A 235 14.14 -20.58 -6.74
C LEU A 235 14.22 -19.29 -5.94
N MET A 236 14.31 -19.39 -4.59
CA MET A 236 14.42 -18.21 -3.71
C MET A 236 15.69 -17.41 -3.97
N ARG A 237 16.85 -18.10 -4.16
CA ARG A 237 18.10 -17.43 -4.53
C ARG A 237 17.97 -16.69 -5.86
N ASP A 238 17.39 -17.34 -6.85
CA ASP A 238 17.26 -16.79 -8.19
C ASP A 238 16.30 -15.59 -8.21
N CYS A 239 15.17 -15.68 -7.52
CA CYS A 239 14.29 -14.53 -7.33
C CYS A 239 15.02 -13.36 -6.64
N GLY A 240 15.83 -13.65 -5.63
CA GLY A 240 16.63 -12.63 -4.94
C GLY A 240 17.67 -11.98 -5.86
N VAL A 241 18.42 -12.78 -6.62
CA VAL A 241 19.40 -12.28 -7.59
C VAL A 241 18.73 -11.48 -8.70
N ALA A 242 17.61 -11.96 -9.23
CA ALA A 242 16.84 -11.28 -10.27
C ALA A 242 16.35 -9.90 -9.81
N ALA A 243 15.91 -9.80 -8.55
CA ALA A 243 15.41 -8.57 -7.95
C ALA A 243 16.51 -7.64 -7.37
N ASP A 244 17.80 -7.95 -7.57
CA ASP A 244 18.92 -7.17 -7.00
C ASP A 244 18.87 -7.07 -5.47
N MET A 245 18.67 -8.19 -4.79
CA MET A 245 18.42 -8.24 -3.35
C MET A 245 19.53 -7.63 -2.51
N GLU A 246 19.20 -6.70 -1.66
CA GLU A 246 20.01 -6.26 -0.54
C GLU A 246 19.86 -7.25 0.62
N TYR A 247 20.71 -8.28 0.64
CA TYR A 247 20.65 -9.30 1.66
C TYR A 247 21.02 -8.77 3.05
N GLY A 248 20.31 -9.22 4.09
CA GLY A 248 20.55 -8.88 5.48
C GLY A 248 20.29 -10.06 6.42
N GLY A 249 20.78 -9.94 7.65
CA GLY A 249 20.62 -10.96 8.69
C GLY A 249 19.19 -11.05 9.24
N PRO A 250 18.95 -12.01 10.17
CA PRO A 250 17.62 -12.22 10.75
C PRO A 250 16.98 -11.01 11.44
N ASN A 251 17.79 -10.09 11.95
CA ASN A 251 17.30 -8.88 12.63
C ASN A 251 17.21 -7.66 11.70
N GLU A 252 17.97 -7.67 10.61
CA GLU A 252 18.06 -6.55 9.66
C GLU A 252 17.07 -6.72 8.51
N GLY A 253 16.77 -7.98 8.15
CA GLY A 253 15.96 -8.34 7.00
C GLY A 253 16.68 -8.15 5.66
N SER A 254 16.13 -8.73 4.60
CA SER A 254 16.57 -8.55 3.22
C SER A 254 15.50 -7.82 2.44
N GLY A 255 15.88 -6.88 1.57
CA GLY A 255 14.96 -6.05 0.80
C GLY A 255 15.36 -5.90 -0.65
N ALA A 256 14.39 -5.63 -1.51
CA ALA A 256 14.57 -5.27 -2.91
C ALA A 256 13.43 -4.36 -3.38
N TYR A 257 13.59 -3.71 -4.53
CA TYR A 257 12.53 -2.86 -5.09
C TYR A 257 11.63 -3.65 -6.03
N SER A 258 10.33 -3.37 -5.98
CA SER A 258 9.34 -4.03 -6.85
C SER A 258 9.61 -3.78 -8.34
N GLN A 259 10.20 -2.62 -8.69
CA GLN A 259 10.61 -2.32 -10.06
C GLN A 259 11.73 -3.24 -10.54
N ASP A 260 12.71 -3.53 -9.66
CA ASP A 260 13.80 -4.46 -9.98
C ASP A 260 13.28 -5.91 -10.07
N ALA A 261 12.32 -6.28 -9.22
CA ALA A 261 11.62 -7.55 -9.30
C ALA A 261 10.86 -7.72 -10.62
N ALA A 262 10.11 -6.70 -11.07
CA ALA A 262 9.43 -6.72 -12.36
C ALA A 262 10.41 -6.80 -13.54
N GLN A 263 11.54 -6.09 -13.45
CA GLN A 263 12.60 -6.19 -14.45
C GLN A 263 13.21 -7.59 -14.48
N GLY A 264 13.51 -8.16 -13.30
CA GLY A 264 14.05 -9.51 -13.17
C GLY A 264 13.13 -10.60 -13.73
N LEU A 265 11.80 -10.45 -13.52
CA LEU A 265 10.79 -11.33 -14.12
C LEU A 265 10.83 -11.29 -15.65
N ARG A 266 11.06 -10.14 -16.27
CA ARG A 266 11.20 -10.02 -17.72
C ARG A 266 12.51 -10.58 -18.21
N ASP A 267 13.62 -10.16 -17.61
CA ASP A 267 14.97 -10.42 -18.13
C ASP A 267 15.42 -11.85 -17.92
N TYR A 268 15.01 -12.47 -16.79
CA TYR A 268 15.52 -13.78 -16.39
C TYR A 268 14.47 -14.89 -16.40
N PHE A 269 13.20 -14.58 -16.13
CA PHE A 269 12.14 -15.59 -16.05
C PHE A 269 11.21 -15.60 -17.27
N GLY A 270 11.39 -14.67 -18.24
CA GLY A 270 10.66 -14.66 -19.50
C GLY A 270 9.21 -14.19 -19.41
N PHE A 271 8.83 -13.45 -18.34
CA PHE A 271 7.52 -12.82 -18.21
C PHE A 271 7.55 -11.43 -18.85
N GLU A 272 7.56 -11.37 -20.18
CA GLU A 272 7.72 -10.12 -20.95
C GLU A 272 6.70 -9.03 -20.58
N ASP A 273 5.50 -9.44 -20.15
CA ASP A 273 4.39 -8.55 -19.79
C ASP A 273 4.44 -8.08 -18.32
N ALA A 274 5.40 -8.57 -17.52
CA ALA A 274 5.51 -8.19 -16.13
C ALA A 274 5.78 -6.68 -15.99
N GLU A 275 4.93 -5.96 -15.25
CA GLU A 275 4.99 -4.52 -15.08
C GLU A 275 4.70 -4.13 -13.64
N CYS A 276 5.56 -3.27 -13.08
CA CYS A 276 5.33 -2.68 -11.77
C CYS A 276 4.49 -1.40 -11.91
N LEU A 277 3.31 -1.41 -11.31
CA LEU A 277 2.41 -0.25 -11.23
C LEU A 277 2.52 0.39 -9.86
N GLU A 278 2.63 1.73 -9.81
CA GLU A 278 2.69 2.51 -8.57
C GLU A 278 1.30 3.04 -8.22
N ARG A 279 0.83 2.81 -6.99
CA ARG A 279 -0.53 3.12 -6.51
C ARG A 279 -0.92 4.59 -6.63
N ASP A 280 0.02 5.49 -6.45
CA ASP A 280 -0.20 6.94 -6.45
C ASP A 280 -0.60 7.50 -7.82
N ARG A 281 -0.46 6.70 -8.88
CA ARG A 281 -0.87 7.05 -10.25
C ARG A 281 -2.29 6.66 -10.59
N TYR A 282 -3.04 6.00 -9.67
CA TYR A 282 -4.36 5.44 -9.93
C TYR A 282 -5.39 5.89 -8.91
N GLY A 283 -6.61 6.16 -9.37
CA GLY A 283 -7.77 6.30 -8.50
C GLY A 283 -8.09 4.96 -7.80
N GLU A 284 -8.77 5.04 -6.65
CA GLU A 284 -9.07 3.81 -5.89
C GLU A 284 -9.91 2.80 -6.68
N PRO A 285 -11.04 3.18 -7.33
CA PRO A 285 -11.83 2.21 -8.08
C PRO A 285 -11.04 1.53 -9.20
N GLU A 286 -10.17 2.27 -9.87
CA GLU A 286 -9.35 1.76 -10.95
C GLU A 286 -8.27 0.81 -10.49
N TRP A 287 -7.62 1.10 -9.35
CA TRP A 287 -6.64 0.21 -8.73
C TRP A 287 -7.26 -1.15 -8.40
N MET A 288 -8.45 -1.14 -7.80
CA MET A 288 -9.19 -2.36 -7.51
C MET A 288 -9.63 -3.11 -8.77
N GLU A 289 -10.04 -2.39 -9.82
CA GLU A 289 -10.40 -3.00 -11.10
C GLU A 289 -9.21 -3.72 -11.75
N ILE A 290 -7.98 -3.16 -11.65
CA ILE A 290 -6.76 -3.83 -12.10
C ILE A 290 -6.54 -5.12 -11.29
N ILE A 291 -6.68 -5.08 -9.97
CA ILE A 291 -6.52 -6.24 -9.10
C ILE A 291 -7.54 -7.34 -9.48
N TYR A 292 -8.82 -6.99 -9.64
CA TYR A 292 -9.85 -7.96 -10.02
C TYR A 292 -9.59 -8.58 -11.40
N SER A 293 -9.15 -7.76 -12.35
CA SER A 293 -8.77 -8.23 -13.68
C SER A 293 -7.59 -9.20 -13.63
N GLU A 294 -6.50 -8.84 -12.95
CA GLU A 294 -5.32 -9.70 -12.85
C GLU A 294 -5.66 -11.04 -12.16
N LEU A 295 -6.33 -10.99 -11.01
CA LEU A 295 -6.68 -12.19 -10.26
C LEU A 295 -7.65 -13.12 -11.00
N SER A 296 -8.56 -12.57 -11.81
CA SER A 296 -9.53 -13.37 -12.57
C SER A 296 -8.97 -13.93 -13.89
N GLU A 297 -7.94 -13.29 -14.47
CA GLU A 297 -7.48 -13.60 -15.82
C GLU A 297 -6.05 -14.16 -15.86
N ASN A 298 -5.16 -13.70 -14.99
CA ASN A 298 -3.74 -14.05 -15.03
C ASN A 298 -3.30 -14.91 -13.85
N GLY A 299 -4.02 -14.91 -12.73
CA GLY A 299 -3.66 -15.63 -11.51
C GLY A 299 -3.18 -14.70 -10.39
N PRO A 300 -2.43 -15.23 -9.41
CA PRO A 300 -1.94 -14.44 -8.29
C PRO A 300 -0.99 -13.35 -8.75
N LEU A 301 -1.02 -12.21 -8.07
CA LEU A 301 -0.13 -11.08 -8.35
C LEU A 301 0.77 -10.76 -7.15
N TYR A 302 1.96 -10.25 -7.43
CA TYR A 302 2.83 -9.65 -6.44
C TYR A 302 2.30 -8.28 -6.03
N TYR A 303 2.26 -8.02 -4.72
CA TYR A 303 1.90 -6.72 -4.17
C TYR A 303 2.94 -6.23 -3.18
N GLY A 304 3.33 -4.95 -3.32
CA GLY A 304 4.25 -4.26 -2.43
C GLY A 304 3.53 -3.16 -1.66
N GLY A 305 3.99 -2.92 -0.43
CA GLY A 305 3.55 -1.80 0.38
C GLY A 305 4.69 -1.31 1.25
N SER A 306 4.83 0.00 1.37
CA SER A 306 5.76 0.60 2.32
C SER A 306 5.01 1.55 3.23
N SER A 307 5.47 1.68 4.47
CA SER A 307 4.93 2.66 5.39
C SER A 307 6.05 3.53 5.95
N TRP A 308 5.69 4.70 6.48
CA TRP A 308 6.60 5.56 7.22
C TRP A 308 7.19 4.88 8.46
N PHE A 309 6.51 3.83 8.98
CA PHE A 309 6.76 3.25 10.29
C PHE A 309 7.49 1.91 10.25
N SER A 310 7.36 1.09 9.20
CA SER A 310 7.75 -0.33 9.28
C SER A 310 8.48 -0.90 8.06
N GLY A 311 9.08 -0.05 7.22
CA GLY A 311 9.75 -0.58 6.05
C GLY A 311 8.84 -0.93 4.87
N GLY A 312 9.42 -1.48 3.81
CA GLY A 312 8.71 -2.04 2.69
C GLY A 312 8.42 -3.52 2.91
N HIS A 313 7.24 -3.97 2.49
CA HIS A 313 6.82 -5.36 2.57
C HIS A 313 6.26 -5.81 1.24
N ALA A 314 6.60 -7.02 0.80
CA ALA A 314 6.03 -7.66 -0.35
C ALA A 314 5.28 -8.93 0.06
N PHE A 315 4.14 -9.18 -0.60
CA PHE A 315 3.27 -10.31 -0.36
C PHE A 315 2.44 -10.61 -1.61
N VAL A 316 1.58 -11.60 -1.56
CA VAL A 316 0.83 -12.07 -2.72
C VAL A 316 -0.65 -11.82 -2.53
N PHE A 317 -1.31 -11.25 -3.54
CA PHE A 317 -2.75 -11.32 -3.68
C PHE A 317 -3.09 -12.52 -4.56
N ASP A 318 -4.00 -13.37 -4.09
CA ASP A 318 -4.29 -14.63 -4.74
C ASP A 318 -5.79 -14.97 -4.86
N GLY A 319 -6.66 -13.99 -4.71
CA GLY A 319 -8.11 -14.15 -4.85
C GLY A 319 -8.86 -12.95 -4.34
N TYR A 320 -10.19 -12.97 -4.44
CA TYR A 320 -11.09 -11.94 -3.88
C TYR A 320 -12.49 -12.49 -3.65
N ASN A 321 -13.28 -11.83 -2.81
CA ASN A 321 -14.66 -12.19 -2.55
C ASN A 321 -15.65 -11.12 -3.03
N ALA A 322 -16.94 -11.46 -3.06
CA ALA A 322 -18.03 -10.58 -3.52
C ALA A 322 -18.21 -9.32 -2.65
N ASP A 323 -17.63 -9.28 -1.46
CA ASP A 323 -17.67 -8.11 -0.58
C ASP A 323 -16.58 -7.08 -0.95
N GLY A 324 -15.62 -7.44 -1.85
CA GLY A 324 -14.52 -6.61 -2.30
C GLY A 324 -13.26 -6.75 -1.45
N GLN A 325 -13.18 -7.75 -0.58
CA GLN A 325 -11.95 -8.10 0.13
C GLN A 325 -11.08 -8.97 -0.76
N VAL A 326 -9.77 -8.75 -0.70
CA VAL A 326 -8.74 -9.49 -1.44
C VAL A 326 -8.13 -10.56 -0.53
N SER A 327 -7.92 -11.75 -1.07
CA SER A 327 -7.17 -12.83 -0.40
C SER A 327 -5.69 -12.50 -0.43
N VAL A 328 -5.06 -12.50 0.74
CA VAL A 328 -3.66 -12.14 0.94
C VAL A 328 -2.89 -13.31 1.53
N ASN A 329 -1.82 -13.71 0.87
CA ASN A 329 -0.77 -14.56 1.41
C ASN A 329 0.41 -13.68 1.80
N TRP A 330 0.64 -13.52 3.10
CA TRP A 330 1.62 -12.58 3.65
C TRP A 330 3.08 -13.02 3.50
N GLY A 331 3.35 -14.28 3.10
CA GLY A 331 4.71 -14.84 3.01
C GLY A 331 5.33 -15.15 4.40
N TRP A 332 4.49 -15.46 5.39
CA TRP A 332 4.86 -15.76 6.79
C TRP A 332 4.33 -17.11 7.23
N ALA A 333 4.72 -18.19 6.51
CA ALA A 333 4.31 -19.56 6.80
C ALA A 333 2.78 -19.78 6.87
N GLY A 334 1.99 -18.90 6.23
CA GLY A 334 0.53 -18.92 6.26
C GLY A 334 -0.11 -18.27 7.48
N GLU A 335 0.69 -17.71 8.40
CA GLU A 335 0.16 -16.93 9.52
C GLU A 335 -0.57 -15.70 9.03
N ASP A 336 -1.71 -15.41 9.62
CA ASP A 336 -2.62 -14.31 9.31
C ASP A 336 -3.18 -14.28 7.88
N ASP A 337 -2.88 -15.26 7.01
CA ASP A 337 -3.43 -15.31 5.65
C ASP A 337 -4.97 -15.26 5.68
N GLY A 338 -5.58 -14.45 4.81
CA GLY A 338 -7.02 -14.27 4.82
C GLY A 338 -7.53 -13.28 3.80
N PHE A 339 -8.77 -12.83 3.98
CA PHE A 339 -9.42 -11.83 3.14
C PHE A 339 -9.48 -10.48 3.84
N PHE A 340 -8.98 -9.43 3.19
CA PHE A 340 -8.81 -8.09 3.78
C PHE A 340 -9.22 -7.00 2.78
N TYR A 341 -9.77 -5.89 3.28
CA TYR A 341 -9.87 -4.69 2.48
C TYR A 341 -8.48 -4.06 2.33
N VAL A 342 -8.03 -3.90 1.09
CA VAL A 342 -6.70 -3.38 0.76
C VAL A 342 -6.77 -2.01 0.09
N SER A 343 -7.95 -1.60 -0.37
CA SER A 343 -8.18 -0.37 -1.12
C SER A 343 -8.15 0.90 -0.27
N GLN A 344 -8.46 0.79 1.02
CA GLN A 344 -8.77 1.94 1.88
C GLN A 344 -7.60 2.44 2.74
N LEU A 345 -6.41 2.05 2.38
CA LEU A 345 -5.21 2.53 3.07
C LEU A 345 -4.86 3.99 2.68
N ASN A 346 -5.82 4.74 2.06
CA ASN A 346 -5.62 6.14 1.66
C ASN A 346 -6.89 7.00 1.77
N PRO A 347 -7.32 7.40 2.96
CA PRO A 347 -8.31 8.45 3.07
C PRO A 347 -7.77 9.76 2.48
N SER A 348 -8.58 10.45 1.68
CA SER A 348 -8.21 11.66 0.95
C SER A 348 -7.49 12.68 1.84
N GLY A 349 -6.22 12.94 1.55
CA GLY A 349 -5.38 13.92 2.25
C GLY A 349 -4.34 13.35 3.22
N TYR A 350 -4.41 12.07 3.61
CA TYR A 350 -3.37 11.38 4.36
C TYR A 350 -2.69 10.32 3.48
N GLN A 351 -1.37 10.39 3.36
CA GLN A 351 -0.60 9.56 2.44
C GLN A 351 -0.19 8.22 3.08
N PHE A 352 -1.17 7.41 3.55
CA PHE A 352 -0.89 6.04 4.00
C PHE A 352 -0.54 5.08 2.85
N ASN A 353 -0.73 5.51 1.61
CA ASN A 353 -0.41 4.74 0.39
C ASN A 353 0.98 4.98 -0.16
N MET A 354 1.81 5.74 0.50
CA MET A 354 3.12 6.01 -0.06
C MET A 354 3.89 4.71 -0.22
N GLY A 355 4.27 4.42 -1.49
CA GLY A 355 5.03 3.24 -1.83
C GLY A 355 4.23 1.94 -1.91
N GLN A 356 2.91 1.98 -2.16
CA GLN A 356 2.22 0.78 -2.62
C GLN A 356 2.44 0.60 -4.11
N ASP A 357 2.71 -0.63 -4.50
CA ASP A 357 2.89 -1.05 -5.88
C ASP A 357 2.37 -2.47 -6.09
N MET A 358 2.23 -2.88 -7.32
CA MET A 358 1.97 -4.26 -7.70
C MET A 358 2.66 -4.61 -8.99
N ILE A 359 3.01 -5.88 -9.16
CA ILE A 359 3.49 -6.38 -10.43
C ILE A 359 2.35 -7.17 -11.07
N ILE A 360 1.91 -6.68 -12.23
CA ILE A 360 0.90 -7.31 -13.08
C ILE A 360 1.56 -8.04 -14.25
N GLY A 361 0.77 -8.84 -14.97
CA GLY A 361 1.24 -9.52 -16.19
C GLY A 361 2.14 -10.73 -15.92
N ILE A 362 2.19 -11.24 -14.69
CA ILE A 362 2.85 -12.49 -14.37
C ILE A 362 1.89 -13.63 -14.74
N LYS A 363 2.03 -14.17 -15.93
CA LYS A 363 1.10 -15.19 -16.44
C LYS A 363 1.84 -16.32 -17.15
N SER A 364 1.46 -17.55 -16.85
CA SER A 364 1.92 -18.71 -17.60
C SER A 364 1.17 -18.80 -18.93
N LYS A 365 1.87 -19.20 -20.00
CA LYS A 365 1.24 -19.50 -21.29
C LYS A 365 0.12 -20.56 -21.17
N ASN A 366 0.14 -21.38 -20.13
CA ASN A 366 -0.82 -22.44 -19.90
C ASN A 366 -2.01 -22.06 -19.02
N HIS A 367 -1.93 -20.95 -18.26
CA HIS A 367 -2.96 -20.51 -17.31
C HIS A 367 -3.67 -19.21 -17.72
N SER A 368 -3.12 -18.47 -18.69
CA SER A 368 -3.73 -17.22 -19.16
C SER A 368 -5.03 -17.47 -19.92
N VAL A 369 -6.10 -16.83 -19.49
CA VAL A 369 -7.35 -16.74 -20.27
C VAL A 369 -7.12 -15.95 -21.56
N LEU A 370 -6.20 -14.96 -21.51
CA LEU A 370 -5.79 -14.16 -22.67
C LEU A 370 -4.50 -14.72 -23.27
N ARG A 371 -4.46 -14.83 -24.58
CA ARG A 371 -3.33 -15.40 -25.35
C ARG A 371 -2.48 -14.31 -25.98
N SER A 372 -1.19 -14.62 -26.15
CA SER A 372 -0.24 -13.83 -26.92
C SER A 372 -0.07 -14.46 -28.29
N GLU A 373 -0.33 -13.71 -29.35
CA GLU A 373 -0.24 -14.13 -30.74
C GLU A 373 0.79 -13.30 -31.49
N SER A 374 1.58 -13.97 -32.33
CA SER A 374 2.48 -13.32 -33.27
C SER A 374 2.15 -13.77 -34.68
N VAL A 375 1.79 -12.83 -35.54
CA VAL A 375 1.37 -13.12 -36.91
C VAL A 375 2.27 -12.45 -37.92
N LYS A 376 2.53 -13.17 -39.01
CA LYS A 376 3.27 -12.66 -40.16
C LYS A 376 2.37 -12.63 -41.38
N LEU A 377 2.12 -11.44 -41.89
CA LEU A 377 1.28 -11.20 -43.05
C LEU A 377 2.12 -11.07 -44.32
N THR A 378 1.65 -11.60 -45.42
CA THR A 378 2.28 -11.47 -46.76
C THR A 378 1.60 -10.45 -47.63
N GLU A 379 0.35 -10.14 -47.33
CA GLU A 379 -0.46 -9.09 -47.96
C GLU A 379 -1.50 -8.55 -46.98
N GLY A 380 -1.99 -7.32 -47.19
CA GLY A 380 -3.02 -6.71 -46.36
C GLY A 380 -4.38 -7.40 -46.55
N GLY A 381 -5.24 -7.35 -45.52
CA GLY A 381 -6.55 -7.99 -45.44
C GLY A 381 -6.52 -9.45 -44.98
N GLN A 382 -5.40 -9.95 -44.55
CA GLN A 382 -5.24 -11.35 -44.12
C GLN A 382 -5.31 -11.54 -42.61
N LEU A 383 -5.27 -10.49 -41.81
CA LEU A 383 -5.09 -10.59 -40.36
C LEU A 383 -6.15 -11.47 -39.70
N GLN A 384 -7.44 -11.24 -39.99
CA GLN A 384 -8.51 -12.03 -39.42
C GLN A 384 -8.34 -13.51 -39.75
N LYS A 385 -8.08 -13.82 -41.01
CA LYS A 385 -7.92 -15.21 -41.49
C LYS A 385 -6.71 -15.90 -40.80
N VAL A 386 -5.60 -15.17 -40.60
CA VAL A 386 -4.39 -15.72 -39.97
C VAL A 386 -4.62 -15.95 -38.49
N VAL A 387 -5.23 -14.99 -37.77
CA VAL A 387 -5.53 -15.12 -36.35
C VAL A 387 -6.54 -16.25 -36.11
N GLU A 388 -7.59 -16.37 -36.92
CA GLU A 388 -8.62 -17.42 -36.78
C GLU A 388 -8.15 -18.80 -37.27
N ALA A 389 -7.11 -18.89 -38.11
CA ALA A 389 -6.54 -20.15 -38.56
C ALA A 389 -5.65 -20.85 -37.53
N THR A 390 -5.22 -20.16 -36.48
CA THR A 390 -4.43 -20.72 -35.37
C THR A 390 -5.32 -21.47 -34.38
N ASP A 391 -6.21 -22.29 -34.90
CA ASP A 391 -7.10 -23.28 -34.29
C ASP A 391 -7.70 -22.95 -32.91
N THR A 392 -9.04 -22.80 -32.86
CA THR A 392 -9.90 -22.75 -31.66
C THR A 392 -9.83 -21.50 -30.78
N ILE A 393 -9.26 -20.39 -31.23
CA ILE A 393 -9.19 -19.18 -30.41
C ILE A 393 -10.45 -18.34 -30.62
N GLU A 394 -11.23 -18.15 -29.57
CA GLU A 394 -12.22 -17.07 -29.54
C GLU A 394 -11.47 -15.73 -29.61
N ASN A 395 -11.87 -14.85 -30.51
CA ASN A 395 -11.28 -13.50 -30.68
C ASN A 395 -11.23 -12.71 -29.37
N SER A 396 -12.17 -12.98 -28.46
CA SER A 396 -12.22 -12.41 -27.11
C SER A 396 -11.03 -12.80 -26.21
N LYS A 397 -10.26 -13.82 -26.59
CA LYS A 397 -9.10 -14.31 -25.81
C LYS A 397 -7.75 -13.81 -26.31
N VAL A 398 -7.70 -12.99 -27.36
CA VAL A 398 -6.44 -12.38 -27.82
C VAL A 398 -6.14 -11.16 -26.94
N GLY A 399 -5.15 -11.30 -26.06
CA GLY A 399 -4.71 -10.24 -25.16
C GLY A 399 -3.47 -9.47 -25.64
N THR A 400 -2.55 -10.17 -26.29
CA THR A 400 -1.35 -9.61 -26.90
C THR A 400 -1.27 -10.00 -28.36
N LEU A 401 -1.00 -9.05 -29.24
CA LEU A 401 -0.87 -9.29 -30.68
C LEU A 401 0.34 -8.54 -31.23
N THR A 402 1.26 -9.31 -31.80
CA THR A 402 2.42 -8.79 -32.54
C THR A 402 2.23 -9.05 -34.03
N ILE A 403 2.37 -8.03 -34.86
CA ILE A 403 2.13 -8.11 -36.29
C ILE A 403 3.39 -7.75 -37.08
N GLU A 404 3.76 -8.60 -38.03
CA GLU A 404 4.80 -8.37 -39.01
C GLU A 404 4.18 -8.38 -40.41
N GLY A 405 4.47 -7.37 -41.23
CA GLY A 405 4.04 -7.25 -42.63
C GLY A 405 2.91 -6.25 -42.88
N PRO A 406 2.31 -6.24 -44.10
CA PRO A 406 1.40 -5.20 -44.52
C PRO A 406 0.02 -5.29 -43.86
N LEU A 407 -0.52 -4.14 -43.48
CA LEU A 407 -1.85 -3.95 -42.94
C LEU A 407 -2.65 -2.98 -43.85
N ASN A 408 -3.91 -3.33 -44.14
CA ASN A 408 -4.84 -2.49 -44.84
C ASN A 408 -6.06 -2.16 -43.96
N SER A 409 -7.05 -1.47 -44.55
CA SER A 409 -8.26 -1.04 -43.84
C SER A 409 -9.12 -2.19 -43.30
N GLU A 410 -9.11 -3.37 -43.91
CA GLU A 410 -9.86 -4.55 -43.43
C GLU A 410 -9.22 -5.11 -42.16
N ASP A 411 -7.87 -5.18 -42.09
CA ASP A 411 -7.14 -5.59 -40.93
C ASP A 411 -7.40 -4.67 -39.73
N PHE A 412 -7.48 -3.37 -39.98
CA PHE A 412 -7.78 -2.40 -38.94
C PHE A 412 -9.20 -2.53 -38.36
N VAL A 413 -10.18 -2.89 -39.16
CA VAL A 413 -11.55 -3.21 -38.68
C VAL A 413 -11.49 -4.39 -37.72
N PHE A 414 -10.74 -5.44 -38.06
CA PHE A 414 -10.58 -6.60 -37.21
C PHE A 414 -9.79 -6.26 -35.93
N LEU A 415 -8.69 -5.52 -36.02
CA LEU A 415 -7.93 -5.04 -34.85
C LEU A 415 -8.81 -4.26 -33.86
N ARG A 416 -9.67 -3.39 -34.38
CA ARG A 416 -10.61 -2.63 -33.56
C ARG A 416 -11.58 -3.56 -32.81
N SER A 417 -12.08 -4.61 -33.49
CA SER A 417 -12.96 -5.59 -32.85
C SER A 417 -12.27 -6.39 -31.76
N LEU A 418 -10.99 -6.74 -31.95
CA LEU A 418 -10.16 -7.39 -30.90
C LEU A 418 -9.94 -6.47 -29.70
N ALA A 419 -9.95 -5.15 -29.90
CA ALA A 419 -9.76 -4.15 -28.85
C ALA A 419 -11.08 -3.69 -28.19
N GLY A 420 -12.19 -4.37 -28.46
CA GLY A 420 -13.46 -4.17 -27.75
C GLY A 420 -14.50 -3.32 -28.47
N TRP A 421 -14.26 -2.86 -29.72
CA TRP A 421 -15.19 -2.04 -30.47
C TRP A 421 -15.32 -2.46 -31.94
N GLY A 422 -16.52 -2.67 -32.40
CA GLY A 422 -16.81 -2.97 -33.79
C GLY A 422 -16.83 -1.74 -34.70
N PRO A 423 -16.95 -1.96 -36.03
CA PRO A 423 -16.93 -0.91 -37.04
C PRO A 423 -18.12 0.07 -36.94
N ASP A 424 -19.28 -0.40 -36.51
CA ASP A 424 -20.51 0.39 -36.38
C ASP A 424 -20.60 1.12 -35.02
N GLY A 425 -19.56 1.00 -34.16
CA GLY A 425 -19.50 1.65 -32.86
C GLY A 425 -20.21 0.86 -31.76
N GLU A 426 -20.45 -0.42 -31.95
CA GLU A 426 -20.92 -1.38 -30.96
C GLU A 426 -19.77 -1.97 -30.17
N ALA A 427 -20.02 -2.34 -28.90
CA ALA A 427 -19.05 -3.05 -28.09
C ALA A 427 -18.90 -4.50 -28.57
N THR A 428 -17.68 -5.00 -28.59
CA THR A 428 -17.36 -6.41 -28.85
C THR A 428 -16.79 -7.07 -27.59
N GLU A 429 -16.65 -8.40 -27.60
CA GLU A 429 -16.01 -9.15 -26.50
C GLU A 429 -14.47 -9.10 -26.55
N GLY A 430 -13.88 -8.34 -27.48
CA GLY A 430 -12.43 -8.23 -27.65
C GLY A 430 -11.74 -7.62 -26.42
N ARG A 431 -10.62 -8.21 -26.04
CA ARG A 431 -9.84 -7.83 -24.83
C ARG A 431 -8.36 -7.59 -25.13
N LEU A 432 -8.05 -7.14 -26.35
CA LEU A 432 -6.69 -6.83 -26.75
C LEU A 432 -6.10 -5.75 -25.82
N ARG A 433 -5.00 -6.08 -25.15
CA ARG A 433 -4.31 -5.19 -24.21
C ARG A 433 -3.01 -4.65 -24.76
N ILE A 434 -2.26 -5.49 -25.45
CA ILE A 434 -0.94 -5.15 -25.99
C ILE A 434 -0.98 -5.36 -27.50
N LEU A 435 -0.68 -4.29 -28.23
CA LEU A 435 -0.58 -4.32 -29.69
C LEU A 435 0.82 -3.85 -30.11
N ASP A 436 1.59 -4.75 -30.69
CA ASP A 436 2.90 -4.45 -31.25
C ASP A 436 2.87 -4.41 -32.76
N LEU A 437 3.00 -3.20 -33.31
CA LEU A 437 3.08 -2.89 -34.74
C LEU A 437 4.48 -2.50 -35.19
N THR A 438 5.51 -2.73 -34.38
CA THR A 438 6.89 -2.29 -34.69
C THR A 438 7.40 -2.81 -36.02
N LYS A 439 6.93 -4.00 -36.47
CA LYS A 439 7.29 -4.63 -37.73
C LYS A 439 6.14 -4.61 -38.76
N ALA A 440 5.05 -3.91 -38.45
CA ALA A 440 3.94 -3.76 -39.37
C ALA A 440 4.23 -2.69 -40.44
N GLU A 441 3.72 -2.91 -41.63
CA GLU A 441 3.79 -1.98 -42.74
C GLU A 441 2.39 -1.35 -42.95
N LEU A 442 2.24 -0.08 -42.51
CA LEU A 442 0.97 0.63 -42.59
C LEU A 442 0.83 1.30 -43.95
N GLU A 443 -0.38 1.27 -44.51
CA GLU A 443 -0.69 1.96 -45.74
C GLU A 443 -0.42 3.48 -45.57
N ASP A 444 0.34 4.08 -46.47
CA ASP A 444 0.79 5.46 -46.43
C ASP A 444 1.47 5.86 -45.11
N ASN A 445 2.01 4.90 -44.35
CA ASN A 445 2.59 5.08 -43.01
C ASN A 445 1.63 5.84 -42.06
N THR A 446 0.34 5.54 -42.17
CA THR A 446 -0.74 6.24 -41.47
C THR A 446 -1.54 5.30 -40.59
N LEU A 447 -1.78 5.71 -39.33
CA LEU A 447 -2.75 5.08 -38.47
C LEU A 447 -4.13 5.68 -38.76
N PRO A 448 -5.16 4.87 -39.11
CA PRO A 448 -6.45 5.37 -39.59
C PRO A 448 -7.23 6.20 -38.55
N ASP A 449 -8.24 6.94 -39.03
CA ASP A 449 -9.16 7.69 -38.21
C ASP A 449 -9.96 6.74 -37.30
N SER A 450 -10.14 7.12 -36.03
CA SER A 450 -10.96 6.43 -35.03
C SER A 450 -10.61 4.96 -34.79
N ILE A 451 -9.40 4.52 -35.20
CA ILE A 451 -9.03 3.10 -35.20
C ILE A 451 -9.17 2.45 -33.81
N PHE A 452 -8.75 3.13 -32.76
CA PHE A 452 -8.86 2.65 -31.37
C PHE A 452 -9.80 3.51 -30.52
N LYS A 453 -10.69 4.27 -31.16
CA LYS A 453 -11.66 5.09 -30.43
C LYS A 453 -12.48 4.24 -29.45
N ASN A 454 -12.49 4.62 -28.16
CA ASN A 454 -13.17 3.96 -27.04
C ASN A 454 -12.61 2.56 -26.69
N CYS A 455 -11.47 2.16 -27.23
CA CYS A 455 -10.84 0.87 -26.90
C CYS A 455 -10.15 0.94 -25.51
N ALA A 456 -10.96 0.89 -24.46
CA ALA A 456 -10.49 1.00 -23.07
C ALA A 456 -9.67 -0.20 -22.61
N SER A 457 -9.72 -1.34 -23.30
CA SER A 457 -8.90 -2.54 -22.99
C SER A 457 -7.43 -2.36 -23.34
N LEU A 458 -7.10 -1.50 -24.33
CA LEU A 458 -5.72 -1.29 -24.74
C LEU A 458 -4.89 -0.65 -23.62
N ARG A 459 -3.78 -1.32 -23.28
CA ARG A 459 -2.80 -0.89 -22.28
C ARG A 459 -1.50 -0.40 -22.90
N ARG A 460 -1.02 -1.09 -23.94
CA ARG A 460 0.24 -0.77 -24.63
C ARG A 460 0.04 -0.82 -26.13
N VAL A 461 0.49 0.22 -26.81
CA VAL A 461 0.53 0.26 -28.29
C VAL A 461 1.92 0.68 -28.74
N ARG A 462 2.56 -0.14 -29.56
CA ARG A 462 3.86 0.13 -30.16
C ARG A 462 3.70 0.33 -31.66
N LEU A 463 3.98 1.55 -32.13
CA LEU A 463 3.86 1.91 -33.54
C LEU A 463 5.16 1.61 -34.31
N PRO A 464 5.10 1.44 -35.64
CA PRO A 464 6.30 1.22 -36.45
C PRO A 464 7.14 2.51 -36.59
N GLU A 465 8.45 2.34 -36.81
CA GLU A 465 9.36 3.48 -37.03
C GLU A 465 8.97 4.35 -38.25
N THR A 466 8.29 3.76 -39.20
CA THR A 466 7.86 4.42 -40.44
C THR A 466 6.64 5.34 -40.27
N ILE A 467 5.95 5.31 -39.11
CA ILE A 467 4.72 6.10 -38.89
C ILE A 467 4.94 7.59 -39.13
N THR A 468 4.08 8.19 -39.96
CA THR A 468 4.14 9.63 -40.29
C THR A 468 2.87 10.40 -39.96
N ASN A 469 1.73 9.72 -39.89
CA ASN A 469 0.45 10.36 -39.61
C ASN A 469 -0.38 9.49 -38.63
N ILE A 470 -1.14 10.15 -37.77
CA ILE A 470 -2.12 9.52 -36.87
C ILE A 470 -3.47 10.20 -37.10
N GLY A 471 -4.47 9.39 -37.41
CA GLY A 471 -5.80 9.81 -37.80
C GLY A 471 -6.61 10.52 -36.72
N VAL A 472 -7.71 11.16 -37.12
CA VAL A 472 -8.64 11.85 -36.21
C VAL A 472 -9.18 10.87 -35.18
N GLN A 473 -9.18 11.23 -33.90
CA GLN A 473 -9.70 10.40 -32.79
C GLN A 473 -9.07 8.99 -32.70
N ALA A 474 -7.87 8.76 -33.24
CA ALA A 474 -7.29 7.43 -33.32
C ALA A 474 -7.18 6.73 -31.96
N PHE A 475 -6.94 7.49 -30.88
CA PHE A 475 -6.85 6.99 -29.50
C PHE A 475 -7.87 7.65 -28.55
N SER A 476 -8.86 8.39 -29.10
CA SER A 476 -9.87 9.05 -28.27
C SER A 476 -10.64 8.01 -27.45
N GLY A 477 -10.78 8.22 -26.13
CA GLY A 477 -11.47 7.31 -25.22
C GLY A 477 -10.70 6.03 -24.86
N CYS A 478 -9.41 5.92 -25.19
CA CYS A 478 -8.56 4.81 -24.73
C CYS A 478 -8.17 5.01 -23.25
N THR A 479 -9.15 4.96 -22.37
CA THR A 479 -8.96 5.25 -20.93
C THR A 479 -8.02 4.28 -20.22
N GLY A 480 -7.76 3.11 -20.79
CA GLY A 480 -6.84 2.11 -20.27
C GLY A 480 -5.38 2.25 -20.74
N LEU A 481 -5.07 3.19 -21.65
CA LEU A 481 -3.74 3.25 -22.27
C LEU A 481 -2.68 3.72 -21.25
N LEU A 482 -1.64 2.89 -21.05
CA LEU A 482 -0.52 3.14 -20.15
C LEU A 482 0.78 3.42 -20.90
N GLU A 483 0.95 2.84 -22.09
CA GLU A 483 2.14 3.03 -22.91
C GLU A 483 1.76 3.27 -24.38
N LEU A 484 2.25 4.37 -24.94
CA LEU A 484 2.27 4.61 -26.38
C LEU A 484 3.70 4.76 -26.83
N ARG A 485 4.21 3.85 -27.68
CA ARG A 485 5.56 3.92 -28.19
C ARG A 485 5.58 4.40 -29.63
N VAL A 486 6.26 5.50 -29.90
CA VAL A 486 6.38 6.16 -31.20
C VAL A 486 7.86 6.27 -31.58
N PRO A 487 8.45 5.21 -32.17
CA PRO A 487 9.89 5.15 -32.47
C PRO A 487 10.30 5.97 -33.70
N SER A 488 9.39 6.69 -34.31
CA SER A 488 9.65 7.47 -35.53
C SER A 488 10.66 8.59 -35.28
N LYS A 489 11.63 8.72 -36.18
CA LYS A 489 12.66 9.80 -36.21
C LYS A 489 12.10 11.19 -36.46
N LYS A 490 10.83 11.31 -36.77
CA LYS A 490 10.10 12.57 -36.95
C LYS A 490 8.79 12.46 -36.20
N ILE A 491 8.33 13.55 -35.60
CA ILE A 491 7.04 13.58 -34.92
C ILE A 491 5.92 13.32 -35.94
N PRO A 492 5.08 12.28 -35.76
CA PRO A 492 3.94 12.05 -36.63
C PRO A 492 2.97 13.22 -36.58
N LYS A 493 2.39 13.56 -37.71
CA LYS A 493 1.31 14.56 -37.81
C LYS A 493 0.03 13.99 -37.22
N LEU A 494 -0.64 14.76 -36.40
CA LEU A 494 -1.96 14.43 -35.87
C LEU A 494 -3.05 15.04 -36.76
N ALA A 495 -4.02 14.24 -37.17
CA ALA A 495 -5.16 14.70 -37.93
C ALA A 495 -6.26 15.21 -36.98
N GLY A 496 -6.48 16.53 -36.92
CA GLY A 496 -7.47 17.15 -36.03
C GLY A 496 -6.93 17.44 -34.63
N THR A 497 -7.83 17.80 -33.70
CA THR A 497 -7.49 18.30 -32.35
C THR A 497 -7.86 17.36 -31.21
N ASN A 498 -8.34 16.16 -31.50
CA ASN A 498 -8.91 15.22 -30.53
C ASN A 498 -8.39 13.78 -30.68
N VAL A 499 -7.14 13.65 -31.13
CA VAL A 499 -6.50 12.33 -31.34
C VAL A 499 -6.42 11.55 -30.03
N PHE A 500 -6.12 12.23 -28.94
CA PHE A 500 -5.89 11.67 -27.61
C PHE A 500 -6.95 12.10 -26.58
N GLU A 501 -8.11 12.57 -27.01
CA GLU A 501 -9.19 13.00 -26.13
C GLU A 501 -9.62 11.88 -25.17
N GLY A 502 -9.60 12.14 -23.84
CA GLY A 502 -9.98 11.17 -22.82
C GLY A 502 -8.88 10.17 -22.44
N LEU A 503 -7.65 10.36 -22.91
CA LEU A 503 -6.51 9.58 -22.42
C LEU A 503 -6.18 9.94 -20.95
N PRO A 504 -5.67 8.97 -20.18
CA PRO A 504 -5.24 9.21 -18.81
C PRO A 504 -3.82 9.80 -18.78
N PHE A 505 -3.65 11.05 -19.23
CA PHE A 505 -2.32 11.69 -19.36
C PHE A 505 -1.48 11.72 -18.08
N GLY A 506 -2.12 11.70 -16.91
CA GLY A 506 -1.40 11.65 -15.63
C GLY A 506 -0.59 10.37 -15.38
N ARG A 507 -0.84 9.32 -16.18
CA ARG A 507 -0.20 8.00 -16.02
C ARG A 507 0.25 7.35 -17.33
N ALA A 508 -0.32 7.75 -18.49
CA ALA A 508 0.09 7.22 -19.78
C ALA A 508 1.48 7.73 -20.15
N ILE A 509 2.41 6.80 -20.42
CA ILE A 509 3.78 7.13 -20.80
C ILE A 509 3.90 7.10 -22.33
N LEU A 510 4.41 8.19 -22.89
CA LEU A 510 4.74 8.30 -24.30
C LEU A 510 6.23 8.05 -24.50
N TYR A 511 6.60 6.94 -25.15
CA TYR A 511 7.97 6.67 -25.54
C TYR A 511 8.24 7.18 -26.95
N VAL A 512 9.23 8.04 -27.10
CA VAL A 512 9.58 8.70 -28.36
C VAL A 512 11.02 8.37 -28.78
N TYR A 513 11.32 8.57 -30.07
CA TYR A 513 12.69 8.39 -30.57
C TYR A 513 13.66 9.31 -29.83
N SER A 514 14.85 8.77 -29.55
CA SER A 514 15.92 9.44 -28.81
C SER A 514 16.26 10.83 -29.41
N GLY A 515 16.39 11.85 -28.55
CA GLY A 515 16.65 13.25 -28.96
C GLY A 515 15.40 14.03 -29.40
N LEU A 516 14.17 13.47 -29.31
CA LEU A 516 12.96 14.17 -29.71
C LEU A 516 12.06 14.65 -28.54
N LYS A 517 12.35 14.30 -27.29
CA LYS A 517 11.50 14.65 -26.12
C LYS A 517 11.12 16.14 -26.11
N THR A 518 12.09 17.05 -26.21
CA THR A 518 11.84 18.50 -26.20
C THR A 518 10.89 18.95 -27.31
N LYS A 519 10.97 18.32 -28.49
CA LYS A 519 10.07 18.66 -29.60
C LYS A 519 8.64 18.16 -29.36
N TYR A 520 8.46 16.98 -28.75
CA TYR A 520 7.16 16.47 -28.38
C TYR A 520 6.50 17.34 -27.30
N LEU A 521 7.26 17.85 -26.33
CA LEU A 521 6.79 18.80 -25.30
C LEU A 521 6.30 20.14 -25.90
N GLN A 522 6.72 20.48 -27.11
CA GLN A 522 6.29 21.70 -27.82
C GLN A 522 5.21 21.43 -28.88
N ALA A 523 4.91 20.17 -29.18
CA ALA A 523 3.96 19.80 -30.21
C ALA A 523 2.54 19.68 -29.62
N ALA A 524 1.55 20.30 -30.33
CA ALA A 524 0.16 20.28 -29.92
C ALA A 524 -0.37 18.86 -29.70
N GLN A 525 -1.19 18.66 -28.68
CA GLN A 525 -1.72 17.40 -28.15
C GLN A 525 -0.64 16.45 -27.57
N TRP A 526 0.53 16.34 -28.23
CA TRP A 526 1.65 15.55 -27.68
C TRP A 526 2.15 16.10 -26.35
N SER A 527 2.15 17.42 -26.16
CA SER A 527 2.55 18.08 -24.92
C SER A 527 1.63 17.78 -23.72
N GLU A 528 0.42 17.25 -23.98
CA GLU A 528 -0.55 16.89 -22.92
C GLU A 528 -0.08 15.69 -22.08
N PHE A 529 0.83 14.87 -22.60
CA PHE A 529 1.48 13.81 -21.79
C PHE A 529 2.33 14.37 -20.63
N GLY A 530 2.82 15.60 -20.75
CA GLY A 530 3.66 16.24 -19.73
C GLY A 530 5.13 15.79 -19.76
N GLU A 531 5.98 16.53 -19.04
CA GLU A 531 7.41 16.29 -19.04
C GLU A 531 7.81 14.96 -18.42
N ASP A 532 7.15 14.57 -17.35
CA ASP A 532 7.44 13.34 -16.60
C ASP A 532 6.98 12.08 -17.33
N ASN A 533 5.99 12.19 -18.21
CA ASN A 533 5.43 11.06 -18.94
C ASN A 533 5.89 10.98 -20.41
N ILE A 534 6.80 11.85 -20.87
CA ILE A 534 7.44 11.69 -22.16
C ILE A 534 8.87 11.15 -21.95
N MET A 535 9.06 9.89 -22.33
CA MET A 535 10.32 9.17 -22.20
C MET A 535 10.97 8.94 -23.57
N GLN A 536 12.28 8.80 -23.63
CA GLN A 536 12.98 8.48 -24.85
C GLN A 536 13.24 6.98 -24.96
N ILE A 537 13.06 6.42 -26.15
CA ILE A 537 13.46 5.04 -26.45
C ILE A 537 14.98 4.98 -26.46
N GLY A 538 15.57 4.11 -25.65
CA GLY A 538 17.02 3.98 -25.54
C GLY A 538 17.48 3.93 -24.09
N THR A 539 18.60 4.59 -23.81
CA THR A 539 19.21 4.60 -22.48
C THR A 539 18.41 5.41 -21.48
N SER A 540 18.18 4.83 -20.32
CA SER A 540 17.62 5.51 -19.15
C SER A 540 18.57 5.42 -17.98
N VAL A 541 18.67 6.49 -17.20
CA VAL A 541 19.41 6.54 -15.94
C VAL A 541 18.41 6.88 -14.84
N LYS A 542 18.10 5.90 -14.00
CA LYS A 542 17.11 6.03 -12.93
C LYS A 542 17.80 6.05 -11.57
N VAL A 543 17.51 7.06 -10.78
CA VAL A 543 17.99 7.11 -9.39
C VAL A 543 17.31 6.01 -8.58
N ARG A 544 18.10 5.31 -7.77
CA ARG A 544 17.58 4.36 -6.78
C ARG A 544 17.00 5.12 -5.60
N ASN A 545 15.82 4.74 -5.16
CA ASN A 545 15.25 5.29 -3.94
C ASN A 545 16.11 4.86 -2.73
N ALA A 546 16.20 5.72 -1.74
CA ALA A 546 16.95 5.46 -0.54
C ALA A 546 16.07 5.63 0.70
N ILE A 547 16.44 4.96 1.78
CA ILE A 547 15.68 4.98 3.04
C ILE A 547 16.68 5.24 4.17
N ARG A 548 16.28 6.07 5.14
CA ARG A 548 17.00 6.29 6.39
C ARG A 548 16.02 6.69 7.50
N TYR A 549 16.46 6.61 8.73
CA TYR A 549 15.70 7.18 9.85
C TYR A 549 16.00 8.67 10.04
N TYR A 550 15.09 9.37 10.69
CA TYR A 550 15.32 10.73 11.17
C TYR A 550 16.56 10.76 12.06
N GLY A 551 17.44 11.74 11.90
CA GLY A 551 18.70 11.83 12.63
C GLY A 551 19.89 11.08 12.01
N GLU A 552 19.67 10.23 11.01
CA GLU A 552 20.75 9.61 10.25
C GLU A 552 21.23 10.51 9.11
N GLU A 553 22.50 10.40 8.72
CA GLU A 553 23.00 11.04 7.52
C GLU A 553 22.38 10.42 6.25
N ASN A 554 22.27 11.21 5.20
CA ASN A 554 21.81 10.67 3.92
C ASN A 554 22.76 9.56 3.45
N PRO A 555 22.22 8.41 3.00
CA PRO A 555 23.05 7.35 2.45
C PRO A 555 23.68 7.80 1.12
N THR A 556 24.70 7.08 0.67
CA THR A 556 25.24 7.25 -0.67
C THR A 556 24.13 6.99 -1.70
N LEU A 557 23.97 7.93 -2.62
CA LEU A 557 22.94 7.83 -3.65
C LEU A 557 23.45 7.04 -4.84
N PHE A 558 22.63 6.14 -5.37
CA PHE A 558 22.95 5.28 -6.50
C PHE A 558 21.95 5.48 -7.63
N TYR A 559 22.32 5.02 -8.81
CA TYR A 559 21.45 5.00 -9.99
C TYR A 559 21.64 3.70 -10.79
N ASN A 560 20.63 3.31 -11.53
CA ASN A 560 20.66 2.21 -12.48
C ASN A 560 20.69 2.76 -13.91
N VAL A 561 21.40 2.06 -14.79
CA VAL A 561 21.44 2.38 -16.22
C VAL A 561 20.82 1.22 -16.98
N THR A 562 19.85 1.53 -17.84
CA THR A 562 19.25 0.55 -18.76
C THR A 562 19.44 1.01 -20.21
N GLY A 563 19.52 0.07 -21.15
CA GLY A 563 19.78 0.34 -22.56
C GLY A 563 21.27 0.25 -22.91
N ASP A 564 21.74 1.08 -23.85
CA ASP A 564 23.10 1.00 -24.42
C ASP A 564 24.24 1.50 -23.51
N GLY A 565 23.92 1.81 -22.24
CA GLY A 565 24.87 2.37 -21.28
C GLY A 565 25.07 3.88 -21.43
N ILE A 566 25.94 4.45 -20.58
CA ILE A 566 26.30 5.88 -20.59
C ILE A 566 27.82 6.03 -20.63
N ASN A 567 28.28 7.15 -21.18
CA ASN A 567 29.66 7.57 -21.07
C ASN A 567 29.71 8.86 -20.26
N GLY A 568 30.34 8.82 -19.08
CA GLY A 568 30.36 9.91 -18.10
C GLY A 568 29.46 9.57 -16.88
N GLU A 569 29.36 10.51 -15.97
CA GLU A 569 28.65 10.34 -14.68
C GLU A 569 27.54 11.39 -14.54
N PRO A 570 26.33 10.99 -14.06
CA PRO A 570 25.29 11.92 -13.71
C PRO A 570 25.62 12.63 -12.38
N VAL A 571 24.92 13.73 -12.11
CA VAL A 571 24.98 14.39 -10.81
C VAL A 571 23.65 14.19 -10.09
N LEU A 572 23.72 13.67 -8.87
CA LEU A 572 22.58 13.45 -7.98
C LEU A 572 22.56 14.53 -6.90
N THR A 573 21.41 15.13 -6.64
CA THR A 573 21.21 16.12 -5.57
C THR A 573 19.95 15.83 -4.80
N CYS A 574 19.98 16.06 -3.48
CA CYS A 574 18.82 15.95 -2.62
C CYS A 574 18.86 17.06 -1.57
N GLU A 575 17.74 17.70 -1.30
CA GLU A 575 17.65 18.77 -0.30
C GLU A 575 17.46 18.23 1.13
N ALA A 576 17.15 16.94 1.29
CA ALA A 576 17.06 16.33 2.61
C ALA A 576 18.39 16.44 3.34
N THR A 577 18.32 16.81 4.62
CA THR A 577 19.47 16.85 5.56
C THR A 577 19.25 15.78 6.63
N GLN A 578 20.25 15.49 7.44
CA GLN A 578 20.14 14.59 8.60
C GLN A 578 18.89 14.85 9.46
N TRP A 579 18.50 16.11 9.62
CA TRP A 579 17.39 16.56 10.45
C TRP A 579 16.12 16.93 9.66
N SER A 580 16.04 16.49 8.43
CA SER A 580 14.76 16.61 7.70
C SER A 580 13.73 15.69 8.31
N PRO A 581 12.51 16.18 8.60
CA PRO A 581 11.44 15.38 9.20
C PRO A 581 11.15 14.08 8.47
N ALA A 582 10.42 13.17 9.12
CA ALA A 582 9.96 11.98 8.44
C ALA A 582 9.12 12.37 7.23
N GLY A 583 9.49 11.87 6.05
CA GLY A 583 8.93 12.36 4.80
C GLY A 583 9.59 11.77 3.57
N ARG A 584 9.10 12.19 2.41
CA ARG A 584 9.66 11.85 1.09
C ARG A 584 10.33 13.06 0.48
N TYR A 585 11.60 12.94 0.13
CA TYR A 585 12.43 14.01 -0.40
C TYR A 585 12.94 13.62 -1.77
N PRO A 586 12.72 14.40 -2.82
CA PRO A 586 13.18 14.07 -4.16
C PRO A 586 14.71 14.03 -4.24
N ILE A 587 15.22 13.05 -4.99
CA ILE A 587 16.60 12.99 -5.43
C ILE A 587 16.58 13.36 -6.91
N HIS A 588 17.06 14.52 -7.24
CA HIS A 588 17.13 14.98 -8.61
C HIS A 588 18.39 14.46 -9.30
N ILE A 589 18.23 13.97 -10.52
CA ILE A 589 19.32 13.54 -11.37
C ILE A 589 19.50 14.51 -12.53
N SER A 590 20.74 14.86 -12.81
CA SER A 590 21.10 15.71 -13.93
C SER A 590 22.25 15.11 -14.75
N LYS A 591 22.41 15.59 -15.97
CA LYS A 591 23.33 15.03 -16.96
C LYS A 591 24.79 14.90 -16.50
N GLY A 592 25.25 15.74 -15.54
CA GLY A 592 26.65 15.77 -15.13
C GLY A 592 27.62 15.86 -16.33
N THR A 593 28.51 14.85 -16.44
CA THR A 593 29.48 14.72 -17.53
C THR A 593 29.01 13.76 -18.62
N ILE A 594 27.77 13.27 -18.58
CA ILE A 594 27.25 12.30 -19.57
C ILE A 594 27.26 12.94 -20.96
N GLU A 595 27.90 12.24 -21.90
CA GLU A 595 27.90 12.56 -23.32
C GLU A 595 26.56 12.15 -23.95
N ASN A 596 26.08 12.91 -24.96
CA ASN A 596 24.77 12.69 -25.61
C ASN A 596 23.59 12.65 -24.62
N ALA A 597 23.65 13.48 -23.57
CA ALA A 597 22.65 13.51 -22.52
C ALA A 597 21.20 13.80 -23.01
N GLU A 598 21.07 14.45 -24.18
CA GLU A 598 19.78 14.69 -24.84
C GLU A 598 19.09 13.40 -25.33
N ALA A 599 19.84 12.32 -25.44
CA ALA A 599 19.33 11.01 -25.83
C ALA A 599 19.10 10.05 -24.63
N VAL A 600 19.30 10.53 -23.40
CA VAL A 600 19.19 9.76 -22.16
C VAL A 600 17.97 10.24 -21.37
N ASN A 601 17.21 9.30 -20.85
CA ASN A 601 16.15 9.60 -19.89
C ASN A 601 16.76 9.69 -18.48
N PHE A 602 16.62 10.83 -17.84
CA PHE A 602 16.98 11.02 -16.44
C PHE A 602 15.72 10.89 -15.60
N ILE A 603 15.70 9.93 -14.70
CA ILE A 603 14.52 9.61 -13.87
C ILE A 603 14.92 9.83 -12.43
N ASP A 604 14.27 10.79 -11.80
CA ASP A 604 14.45 11.12 -10.39
C ASP A 604 14.05 9.95 -9.47
N GLY A 605 14.64 9.94 -8.28
CA GLY A 605 14.26 9.07 -7.18
C GLY A 605 13.89 9.87 -5.94
N TYR A 606 13.89 9.22 -4.79
CA TYR A 606 13.62 9.90 -3.52
C TYR A 606 14.29 9.22 -2.33
N ILE A 607 14.51 10.00 -1.26
CA ILE A 607 14.83 9.50 0.07
C ILE A 607 13.54 9.45 0.87
N ILE A 608 13.26 8.31 1.50
CA ILE A 608 12.25 8.18 2.56
C ILE A 608 12.96 8.34 3.89
N VAL A 609 12.63 9.40 4.62
CA VAL A 609 13.04 9.58 6.01
C VAL A 609 11.97 8.97 6.90
N ARG A 610 12.34 7.97 7.69
CA ARG A 610 11.45 7.26 8.60
C ARG A 610 11.42 7.89 9.99
N LYS A 611 10.33 7.68 10.72
CA LYS A 611 10.24 8.03 12.14
C LYS A 611 11.17 7.13 12.97
N VAL A 612 11.75 7.69 14.03
CA VAL A 612 12.57 6.95 15.00
C VAL A 612 11.66 6.27 16.00
N GLU A 613 11.93 4.99 16.29
CA GLU A 613 11.18 4.19 17.25
C GLU A 613 11.74 4.33 18.68
N GLY A 614 10.91 3.96 19.66
CA GLY A 614 11.31 3.86 21.06
C GLY A 614 11.24 5.14 21.88
N ALA A 615 10.67 6.22 21.32
CA ALA A 615 10.37 7.43 22.08
C ALA A 615 9.16 7.22 22.99
N GLU A 616 9.19 7.84 24.17
CA GLU A 616 8.11 7.81 25.14
C GLU A 616 7.82 9.22 25.64
N ALA A 617 6.55 9.55 25.74
CA ALA A 617 6.05 10.76 26.38
C ALA A 617 5.16 10.39 27.57
N LYS A 618 5.51 10.82 28.76
CA LYS A 618 4.71 10.62 29.97
C LYS A 618 4.13 11.94 30.43
N VAL A 619 2.82 11.95 30.71
CA VAL A 619 2.17 13.09 31.35
C VAL A 619 2.71 13.28 32.78
N VAL A 620 3.05 14.51 33.13
CA VAL A 620 3.54 14.86 34.47
C VAL A 620 2.39 14.75 35.47
N ASP A 621 2.66 14.07 36.60
CA ASP A 621 1.71 13.99 37.70
C ASP A 621 1.57 15.37 38.35
N VAL A 622 0.36 15.84 38.55
CA VAL A 622 0.05 17.18 39.08
C VAL A 622 -0.94 17.12 40.25
N GLU A 623 -0.97 18.19 41.04
CA GLU A 623 -1.86 18.30 42.20
C GLU A 623 -2.59 19.64 42.22
N ARG A 624 -3.82 19.68 42.77
CA ARG A 624 -4.58 20.89 43.08
C ARG A 624 -5.48 20.70 44.29
N GLU A 625 -6.02 21.75 44.83
CA GLU A 625 -7.07 21.70 45.85
C GLU A 625 -8.47 21.60 45.20
N GLU A 626 -9.47 21.12 45.97
CA GLU A 626 -10.90 21.17 45.56
C GLU A 626 -11.34 22.61 45.29
N GLY A 627 -12.07 22.83 44.17
CA GLY A 627 -12.56 24.15 43.75
C GLY A 627 -11.48 25.00 43.09
N GLU A 628 -10.34 24.46 42.70
CA GLU A 628 -9.36 25.13 41.86
C GLU A 628 -9.41 24.55 40.45
N PRO A 629 -9.11 25.36 39.42
CA PRO A 629 -9.02 24.86 38.03
C PRO A 629 -7.85 23.88 37.88
N ASN A 630 -7.97 22.97 36.92
CA ASN A 630 -6.86 22.06 36.61
C ASN A 630 -5.64 22.86 36.16
N PRO A 631 -4.42 22.52 36.63
CA PRO A 631 -3.19 23.15 36.15
C PRO A 631 -2.95 22.79 34.68
N GLU A 632 -2.07 23.51 34.00
CA GLU A 632 -1.59 23.12 32.68
C GLU A 632 -0.85 21.78 32.79
N PHE A 633 -1.12 20.88 31.87
CA PHE A 633 -0.50 19.56 31.82
C PHE A 633 0.73 19.62 30.92
N GLU A 634 1.78 18.89 31.32
CA GLU A 634 3.07 18.86 30.63
C GLU A 634 3.49 17.42 30.35
N LEU A 635 4.39 17.24 29.37
CA LEU A 635 4.98 15.95 28.99
C LEU A 635 6.47 15.91 29.35
N ILE A 636 6.93 14.76 29.83
CA ILE A 636 8.33 14.42 29.96
C ILE A 636 8.64 13.38 28.89
N TYR A 637 9.74 13.58 28.16
CA TYR A 637 10.16 12.75 27.05
C TYR A 637 11.37 11.89 27.42
N THR A 638 11.38 10.67 26.87
CA THR A 638 12.55 9.79 26.89
C THR A 638 12.71 9.13 25.54
N GLY A 639 13.94 8.75 25.15
CA GLY A 639 14.21 8.10 23.85
C GLY A 639 14.19 9.04 22.65
N LEU A 640 14.17 10.37 22.86
CA LEU A 640 14.44 11.35 21.80
C LEU A 640 15.93 11.35 21.46
N LEU A 641 16.26 11.72 20.22
CA LEU A 641 17.64 11.96 19.82
C LEU A 641 18.20 13.20 20.54
N ASP A 642 19.51 13.21 20.80
CA ASP A 642 20.19 14.30 21.54
C ASP A 642 19.99 15.70 20.90
N HIS A 643 19.64 15.74 19.62
CA HIS A 643 19.32 16.96 18.89
C HIS A 643 17.99 17.59 19.34
N ASP A 644 17.04 16.79 19.76
CA ASP A 644 15.66 17.21 20.01
C ASP A 644 15.38 17.29 21.52
N ALA A 645 15.12 18.49 22.02
CA ALA A 645 14.66 18.69 23.39
C ALA A 645 13.17 18.32 23.55
N THR A 646 12.38 18.58 22.50
CA THR A 646 10.97 18.23 22.36
C THR A 646 10.72 17.78 20.92
N PRO A 647 9.80 16.84 20.65
CA PRO A 647 9.48 16.47 19.29
C PRO A 647 8.70 17.60 18.58
N ALA A 648 8.86 17.71 17.27
CA ALA A 648 7.90 18.45 16.44
C ALA A 648 6.62 17.63 16.30
N TRP A 649 5.48 18.33 16.22
CA TRP A 649 4.17 17.70 16.20
C TRP A 649 3.47 17.90 14.85
N LEU A 650 2.85 16.86 14.32
CA LEU A 650 1.83 16.93 13.29
C LEU A 650 0.47 17.27 13.92
N GLU A 651 0.17 16.67 15.09
CA GLU A 651 -0.96 17.05 15.95
C GLU A 651 -0.42 17.30 17.36
N GLU A 652 -0.61 18.52 17.84
CA GLU A 652 -0.19 18.97 19.17
C GLU A 652 -0.85 18.14 20.29
N PRO A 653 -0.17 17.94 21.42
CA PRO A 653 -0.71 17.17 22.55
C PRO A 653 -2.05 17.70 23.04
N GLN A 654 -3.06 16.83 23.06
CA GLN A 654 -4.37 17.08 23.61
C GLN A 654 -4.52 16.24 24.87
N PHE A 655 -4.74 16.91 26.01
CA PHE A 655 -4.89 16.25 27.30
C PHE A 655 -6.38 16.10 27.65
N VAL A 656 -6.73 14.94 28.19
CA VAL A 656 -8.10 14.64 28.64
C VAL A 656 -8.04 14.05 30.05
N THR A 657 -8.92 14.56 30.92
CA THR A 657 -9.16 14.00 32.26
C THR A 657 -10.64 14.16 32.60
N ASP A 658 -11.17 13.24 33.41
CA ASP A 658 -12.55 13.30 33.91
C ASP A 658 -12.71 14.32 35.05
N ALA A 659 -11.62 14.92 35.57
CA ALA A 659 -11.66 15.90 36.61
C ALA A 659 -11.90 17.33 36.06
N ASP A 660 -12.89 17.99 36.62
CA ASP A 660 -13.19 19.44 36.44
C ASP A 660 -13.03 20.22 37.77
N GLU A 661 -13.29 21.50 37.75
CA GLU A 661 -13.17 22.37 38.93
C GLU A 661 -13.98 21.89 40.13
N ASP A 662 -15.15 21.29 39.89
CA ASP A 662 -16.07 20.78 40.89
C ASP A 662 -15.77 19.35 41.36
N SER A 663 -14.80 18.70 40.78
CA SER A 663 -14.46 17.31 41.10
C SER A 663 -13.94 17.14 42.53
N PRO A 664 -14.44 16.16 43.32
CA PRO A 664 -14.07 15.96 44.71
C PRO A 664 -12.62 15.47 44.86
N ALA A 665 -12.11 15.56 46.12
CA ALA A 665 -10.79 14.99 46.45
C ALA A 665 -10.66 13.53 46.01
N GLY A 666 -9.62 13.22 45.24
CA GLY A 666 -9.39 11.91 44.64
C GLY A 666 -8.23 11.91 43.67
N GLU A 667 -7.98 10.75 43.08
CA GLU A 667 -6.99 10.57 41.99
C GLU A 667 -7.72 10.39 40.66
N TYR A 668 -7.33 11.15 39.67
CA TYR A 668 -7.88 11.15 38.33
C TYR A 668 -6.78 10.89 37.31
N THR A 669 -7.09 10.11 36.29
CA THR A 669 -6.14 9.85 35.20
C THR A 669 -6.14 11.02 34.22
N ILE A 670 -4.94 11.38 33.75
CA ILE A 670 -4.75 12.31 32.64
C ILE A 670 -4.21 11.50 31.48
N THR A 671 -5.00 11.43 30.40
CA THR A 671 -4.59 10.82 29.12
C THR A 671 -4.11 11.90 28.17
N VAL A 672 -3.30 11.52 27.19
CA VAL A 672 -2.83 12.44 26.13
C VAL A 672 -2.92 11.75 24.78
N SER A 673 -3.31 12.51 23.76
CA SER A 673 -3.21 12.14 22.36
C SER A 673 -2.43 13.19 21.59
N ALA A 674 -1.49 12.77 20.76
CA ALA A 674 -0.67 13.64 19.93
C ALA A 674 -0.09 12.84 18.77
N GLU A 675 0.36 13.54 17.72
CA GLU A 675 1.08 12.90 16.62
C GLU A 675 2.44 13.58 16.41
N PRO A 676 3.56 12.95 16.82
CA PRO A 676 4.89 13.49 16.55
C PRO A 676 5.26 13.33 15.07
N GLU A 677 5.96 14.33 14.54
CA GLU A 677 6.35 14.38 13.13
C GLU A 677 7.41 13.32 12.78
N SER A 678 8.40 13.13 13.64
CA SER A 678 9.60 12.33 13.34
C SER A 678 9.86 11.16 14.30
N TYR A 679 8.93 10.87 15.21
CA TYR A 679 9.04 9.79 16.18
C TYR A 679 7.82 8.87 16.18
N VAL A 680 8.04 7.58 16.40
CA VAL A 680 7.02 6.64 16.87
C VAL A 680 7.04 6.69 18.38
N MET A 681 6.00 7.26 19.00
CA MET A 681 5.99 7.60 20.42
C MET A 681 4.94 6.81 21.20
N THR A 682 5.34 6.26 22.34
CA THR A 682 4.42 5.67 23.31
C THR A 682 4.00 6.73 24.32
N PHE A 683 2.69 6.93 24.47
CA PHE A 683 2.15 7.88 25.44
C PHE A 683 1.79 7.15 26.72
N LYS A 684 2.25 7.69 27.86
CA LYS A 684 1.91 7.21 29.20
C LYS A 684 1.06 8.24 29.93
N GLU A 685 0.05 7.73 30.61
CA GLU A 685 -0.85 8.49 31.43
C GLU A 685 -0.15 9.17 32.61
N GLY A 686 -0.69 10.28 33.04
CA GLY A 686 -0.34 10.96 34.29
C GLY A 686 -1.48 10.91 35.29
N LYS A 687 -1.24 11.47 36.48
CA LYS A 687 -2.17 11.51 37.58
C LYS A 687 -2.42 12.95 37.98
N LEU A 688 -3.71 13.34 38.10
CA LEU A 688 -4.14 14.52 38.81
C LEU A 688 -4.63 14.15 40.21
N THR A 689 -3.98 14.66 41.25
CA THR A 689 -4.43 14.48 42.63
C THR A 689 -5.18 15.71 43.09
N VAL A 690 -6.50 15.59 43.28
CA VAL A 690 -7.32 16.63 43.91
C VAL A 690 -7.26 16.43 45.40
N LYS A 691 -6.70 17.40 46.13
CA LYS A 691 -6.60 17.41 47.60
C LYS A 691 -7.84 18.04 48.22
N ALA A 692 -8.33 17.45 49.27
CA ALA A 692 -9.44 18.06 50.03
C ALA A 692 -9.00 19.43 50.53
N LYS A 693 -9.85 20.45 50.32
CA LYS A 693 -9.62 21.79 50.81
C LYS A 693 -9.51 21.75 52.33
N PRO A 694 -8.42 22.30 52.91
CA PRO A 694 -8.29 22.32 54.35
C PRO A 694 -9.55 22.96 54.96
N ILE A 695 -10.24 22.20 55.82
CA ILE A 695 -11.34 22.80 56.57
C ILE A 695 -10.68 23.87 57.45
N PRO A 696 -11.03 25.15 57.31
CA PRO A 696 -10.44 26.16 58.20
C PRO A 696 -10.70 25.73 59.61
N ASP A 697 -9.63 25.61 60.39
CA ASP A 697 -9.73 25.29 61.82
C ASP A 697 -10.74 26.28 62.45
N ALA A 698 -11.95 25.79 62.75
CA ALA A 698 -13.02 26.57 63.28
C ALA A 698 -12.77 26.98 64.77
N ILE A 699 -11.55 26.77 65.23
CA ILE A 699 -11.13 27.14 66.59
C ILE A 699 -10.17 28.34 66.48
N VAL A 700 -10.75 29.53 66.47
CA VAL A 700 -10.01 30.77 66.29
C VAL A 700 -9.32 31.23 67.60
N GLU A 701 -9.79 30.79 68.80
CA GLU A 701 -9.21 31.28 70.03
C GLU A 701 -9.45 30.37 71.26
N VAL A 702 -8.42 29.94 71.93
CA VAL A 702 -8.49 29.36 73.26
C VAL A 702 -8.38 30.50 74.24
N GLN A 703 -9.51 31.12 74.63
CA GLN A 703 -9.55 32.09 75.67
C GLN A 703 -9.88 31.42 77.03
N ARG A 704 -9.15 31.74 78.11
CA ARG A 704 -9.59 31.45 79.47
C ARG A 704 -10.88 32.24 79.68
N ALA A 705 -11.95 31.51 79.97
CA ALA A 705 -13.24 32.09 80.25
C ALA A 705 -13.12 33.13 81.36
N ALA A 706 -13.38 34.41 81.07
CA ALA A 706 -13.55 35.42 82.10
C ALA A 706 -14.78 35.07 82.92
N SER A 707 -14.71 35.07 84.22
CA SER A 707 -15.72 34.60 85.16
C SER A 707 -17.02 35.38 85.18
N SER A 708 -17.25 36.32 84.25
CA SER A 708 -18.43 37.18 84.16
C SER A 708 -19.34 36.96 82.93
N VAL A 709 -19.00 36.11 82.01
CA VAL A 709 -19.79 35.93 80.79
C VAL A 709 -20.50 34.58 80.83
N PRO A 710 -21.84 34.52 80.67
CA PRO A 710 -22.56 33.24 80.68
C PRO A 710 -22.08 32.31 79.53
N ALA A 711 -21.74 31.06 79.85
CA ALA A 711 -21.45 30.03 78.89
C ALA A 711 -22.62 29.08 78.73
N TYR A 712 -22.82 28.54 77.52
CA TYR A 712 -23.87 27.64 77.16
C TYR A 712 -23.31 26.35 76.53
N ASN A 713 -23.91 25.21 76.80
CA ASN A 713 -23.57 23.97 76.09
C ASN A 713 -24.12 24.05 74.67
N LEU A 714 -23.83 23.02 73.86
CA LEU A 714 -24.26 22.96 72.46
C LEU A 714 -25.79 22.79 72.33
N GLN A 715 -26.51 22.47 73.44
CA GLN A 715 -27.98 22.43 73.47
C GLN A 715 -28.57 23.75 73.91
N GLY A 716 -27.82 24.82 74.10
CA GLY A 716 -28.25 26.14 74.48
C GLY A 716 -28.54 26.33 75.98
N GLN A 717 -28.20 25.37 76.83
CA GLN A 717 -28.40 25.46 78.28
C GLN A 717 -27.18 26.18 78.90
N ARG A 718 -27.46 27.08 79.87
CA ARG A 718 -26.43 27.80 80.60
C ARG A 718 -25.65 26.84 81.53
N VAL A 719 -24.34 26.82 81.43
CA VAL A 719 -23.45 25.92 82.17
C VAL A 719 -22.30 26.68 82.79
N ASP A 720 -21.66 26.08 83.76
CA ASP A 720 -20.44 26.58 84.39
C ASP A 720 -19.24 26.21 83.53
N ALA A 721 -18.57 27.17 82.94
CA ALA A 721 -17.42 26.97 82.04
C ALA A 721 -16.10 26.68 82.83
N SER A 722 -16.17 26.35 84.11
CA SER A 722 -15.00 25.95 84.89
C SER A 722 -14.44 24.55 84.61
N ARG A 723 -15.15 23.75 83.82
CA ARG A 723 -14.76 22.37 83.46
C ARG A 723 -14.26 22.29 82.00
N HIS A 724 -13.38 21.39 81.76
CA HIS A 724 -12.92 21.15 80.35
C HIS A 724 -14.11 20.79 79.46
N GLY A 725 -14.23 21.45 78.32
CA GLY A 725 -15.31 21.19 77.36
C GLY A 725 -15.49 22.28 76.32
N LEU A 726 -16.42 22.02 75.37
CA LEU A 726 -16.78 22.96 74.31
C LEU A 726 -18.06 23.70 74.72
N TYR A 727 -17.99 25.01 74.72
CA TYR A 727 -19.04 25.96 75.16
C TYR A 727 -19.36 26.98 74.07
N ILE A 728 -20.54 27.60 74.17
CA ILE A 728 -20.89 28.79 73.43
C ILE A 728 -20.84 29.98 74.38
N GLN A 729 -20.02 30.96 74.10
CA GLN A 729 -19.90 32.18 74.89
C GLN A 729 -19.84 33.38 73.94
N ASN A 730 -20.72 34.36 74.14
CA ASN A 730 -20.88 35.52 73.21
C ASN A 730 -21.15 35.11 71.75
N GLY A 731 -21.90 33.99 71.52
CA GLY A 731 -22.22 33.52 70.18
C GLY A 731 -21.06 32.78 69.48
N LYS A 732 -19.90 32.60 70.14
CA LYS A 732 -18.75 31.92 69.58
C LYS A 732 -18.52 30.57 70.33
N LYS A 733 -18.01 29.54 69.62
CA LYS A 733 -17.58 28.27 70.23
C LYS A 733 -16.24 28.51 70.94
N VAL A 734 -16.19 28.15 72.23
CA VAL A 734 -15.00 28.32 73.09
C VAL A 734 -14.65 26.93 73.68
N VAL A 735 -13.41 26.48 73.56
CA VAL A 735 -12.90 25.29 74.23
C VAL A 735 -12.19 25.70 75.51
N VAL A 736 -12.65 25.15 76.64
CA VAL A 736 -11.96 25.27 77.91
C VAL A 736 -11.19 24.01 78.16
N LYS A 737 -9.85 24.10 78.25
CA LYS A 737 -8.94 22.98 78.51
C LYS A 737 -8.68 22.83 79.97
#